data_0bb5439da8364301eb8159bd59d47617
#
_entry.id   0bb5439da8364301eb8159bd59d47617
#
_cell.length_a   1.000
_cell.length_b   1.000
_cell.length_c   1.000
_cell.angle_alpha   90.00
_cell.angle_beta   90.00
_cell.angle_gamma   90.00
#
_symmetry.space_group_name_H-M   'P 1'
#
loop_
_entity.id
_entity.type
_entity.pdbx_description
1 polymer ?
#
loop_
_entity_poly.entity_id
_entity_poly.type
_entity_poly.pdbx_seq_one_letter_code
_entity_poly.pdbx_strand_id
1 'polypeptide(L)'
;MSTQKKYMGSSHFKNTAIAIAVASSFAMAQAWAADTAVGSGNGVAYGTGSQAAEANNVAIGNHATISYSNGATRPATGDIAVGHNARTNNYVNQGGGIAIGENAFSENMAGTQEESFNFGQTTFTGSGFLGLQSPFIPADPTKVTTGIAIGQNAYAHSGGTMIGTHNYKGVIGDTSVDTSSEASMRAHEVSVYATTVGANSFNNSAFGVVNGAFSAITGAYDGGSFRSNASQNFGATITGSLNTIESKTASSNYSGVGNTITGVANRTFNSNGSIILGAGNEITNSVKTVSAPTSGGNTPNALATTIRDVIKNSDGGGATLAIGGANKADYTLRSQMIGVNNSITGTAGNVSTNNMVNGYANEAENVKNVSVIGSKNKIENTNTAIVLGDKRTLNSADNSVILGSSAGGTTTNVKKAVAIGAESNVTVEGGVALGADSIASTAAGIAGYDLSTGTASTDTSATWKATAAAVSVGNAANNVTRQITGVAAGAADTDAVNVAQLKKATAAATTTVATTDSNLTVAETPSGSHNYQVGLNKNLTGMQSAEFTNATGTEQTRISQAGVVITKDSTTVSLKATGLDNGGQTITNVYAGSNDTDAVNVRQLKDSRSKVETAQPTYVQIQTSRENPTTNSGATIYSVGLSPYAQSGIDYSNTYLGPDGIDANGKKITNVAPGSVSAGSTDAVNGGQLYQTNQAVQQNSDDISKLYNRSAELNRKIHRAGAHAAALAALHPLDFDENHRVSASLGLGQYHSSGAAALGIFVRPTENFMVSLGGSIASGSDVMGNLGVHYRFGGDSVRVNKTELTQQVSTLTAENRDLSAKLASSNSKLEAATSKIDSLMERIHAIEAKLNMK
;
A
#
# COMPACT_ATOMS: atom_id res chain seq x y z
N MET A 1 -60.74 -27.72 -7.93
CA MET A 1 -60.81 -28.80 -6.89
C MET A 1 -59.42 -28.86 -6.30
N SER A 2 -59.37 -28.39 -5.08
CA SER A 2 -58.13 -28.20 -4.29
C SER A 2 -57.74 -29.47 -3.57
N THR A 3 -56.51 -29.78 -3.49
CA THR A 3 -55.98 -30.68 -2.48
C THR A 3 -54.73 -30.04 -1.83
N GLN A 4 -54.97 -29.54 -0.63
CA GLN A 4 -53.90 -29.09 0.28
C GLN A 4 -53.04 -30.28 0.71
N LYS A 5 -51.75 -30.19 0.57
CA LYS A 5 -50.79 -31.04 1.30
C LYS A 5 -50.31 -30.31 2.53
N LYS A 6 -50.75 -30.79 3.70
CA LYS A 6 -50.18 -30.45 5.00
C LYS A 6 -48.75 -31.02 5.11
N TYR A 7 -47.75 -30.19 5.34
CA TYR A 7 -46.44 -30.62 5.82
C TYR A 7 -46.53 -30.78 7.35
N MET A 8 -46.37 -32.00 7.83
CA MET A 8 -46.04 -32.28 9.23
C MET A 8 -44.53 -32.43 9.33
N GLY A 9 -43.91 -31.62 10.17
CA GLY A 9 -42.53 -31.77 10.54
C GLY A 9 -42.29 -32.97 11.45
N SER A 10 -41.24 -33.70 11.26
CA SER A 10 -40.79 -34.71 12.19
C SER A 10 -39.29 -34.80 12.27
N SER A 11 -38.74 -34.26 13.33
CA SER A 11 -37.34 -34.47 13.74
C SER A 11 -37.12 -35.83 14.46
N HIS A 12 -38.18 -36.66 14.59
CA HIS A 12 -38.12 -37.98 15.25
C HIS A 12 -37.94 -39.15 14.29
N PHE A 13 -37.93 -38.90 12.96
CA PHE A 13 -37.88 -39.98 11.97
C PHE A 13 -36.49 -40.45 11.54
N LYS A 14 -35.41 -39.72 11.83
CA LYS A 14 -34.11 -40.11 11.33
C LYS A 14 -33.43 -41.25 12.09
N ASN A 15 -33.61 -41.33 13.41
CA ASN A 15 -33.03 -42.40 14.21
C ASN A 15 -33.90 -43.66 14.21
N THR A 16 -35.19 -43.51 14.01
CA THR A 16 -36.13 -44.65 13.91
C THR A 16 -36.10 -45.30 12.51
N ALA A 17 -35.78 -44.49 11.45
CA ALA A 17 -35.71 -45.02 10.10
C ALA A 17 -34.48 -45.94 9.90
N ILE A 18 -33.34 -45.64 10.55
CA ILE A 18 -32.15 -46.51 10.50
C ILE A 18 -32.43 -47.79 11.31
N ALA A 19 -33.04 -47.68 12.48
CA ALA A 19 -33.42 -48.84 13.27
C ALA A 19 -34.55 -49.69 12.61
N ILE A 20 -35.50 -49.04 11.92
CA ILE A 20 -36.56 -49.73 11.18
C ILE A 20 -36.02 -50.30 9.86
N ALA A 21 -35.09 -49.64 9.18
CA ALA A 21 -34.43 -50.19 7.99
C ALA A 21 -33.57 -51.41 8.35
N VAL A 22 -32.91 -51.41 9.46
CA VAL A 22 -32.20 -52.59 9.97
C VAL A 22 -33.19 -53.63 10.45
N ALA A 23 -34.28 -53.27 11.17
CA ALA A 23 -35.27 -54.25 11.63
C ALA A 23 -36.16 -54.78 10.49
N SER A 24 -36.48 -53.96 9.45
CA SER A 24 -37.25 -54.44 8.30
C SER A 24 -36.40 -55.25 7.33
N SER A 25 -35.11 -55.03 7.28
CA SER A 25 -34.22 -55.94 6.54
C SER A 25 -34.12 -57.32 7.24
N PHE A 26 -34.21 -57.33 8.59
CA PHE A 26 -34.35 -58.59 9.33
C PHE A 26 -35.67 -59.30 9.11
N ALA A 27 -36.82 -58.59 9.03
CA ALA A 27 -38.15 -59.16 8.82
C ALA A 27 -38.39 -59.59 7.35
N MET A 28 -37.80 -58.91 6.37
CA MET A 28 -37.88 -59.33 4.96
C MET A 28 -36.90 -60.44 4.58
N ALA A 29 -35.82 -60.59 5.31
CA ALA A 29 -34.88 -61.69 5.09
C ALA A 29 -35.48 -63.07 5.45
N GLN A 30 -36.55 -63.10 6.29
CA GLN A 30 -37.32 -64.36 6.56
C GLN A 30 -38.31 -64.73 5.44
N ALA A 31 -38.63 -63.79 4.51
CA ALA A 31 -39.57 -64.04 3.42
C ALA A 31 -38.90 -64.53 2.13
N TRP A 32 -37.58 -64.43 2.00
CA TRP A 32 -36.80 -64.93 0.87
C TRP A 32 -35.79 -65.98 1.37
N ALA A 33 -36.33 -67.10 1.84
CA ALA A 33 -35.51 -68.21 2.27
C ALA A 33 -34.93 -68.97 1.04
N ALA A 34 -33.83 -68.50 0.59
CA ALA A 34 -32.84 -69.26 -0.09
C ALA A 34 -31.49 -68.98 0.54
N ASP A 35 -30.97 -69.94 1.27
CA ASP A 35 -29.67 -69.95 1.96
C ASP A 35 -29.41 -68.82 2.96
N THR A 36 -29.94 -68.97 4.15
CA THR A 36 -29.44 -68.27 5.31
C THR A 36 -28.07 -68.78 5.65
N ALA A 37 -26.99 -68.22 5.03
CA ALA A 37 -25.65 -68.55 5.44
C ALA A 37 -25.43 -67.91 6.83
N VAL A 38 -25.49 -68.72 7.85
CA VAL A 38 -25.13 -68.37 9.20
C VAL A 38 -23.61 -68.24 9.24
N GLY A 39 -23.09 -67.06 9.65
CA GLY A 39 -21.66 -66.90 9.86
C GLY A 39 -21.15 -67.61 11.08
N SER A 40 -19.92 -67.47 11.43
CA SER A 40 -19.25 -68.10 12.55
C SER A 40 -18.83 -67.12 13.65
N GLY A 41 -18.69 -67.60 14.88
CA GLY A 41 -18.32 -66.90 16.08
C GLY A 41 -19.40 -66.72 17.13
N ASN A 42 -19.07 -66.09 18.25
CA ASN A 42 -19.97 -65.97 19.42
C ASN A 42 -20.91 -64.72 19.33
N GLY A 43 -20.67 -63.82 18.38
CA GLY A 43 -21.44 -62.61 18.12
C GLY A 43 -22.53 -62.79 17.07
N VAL A 44 -23.10 -61.69 16.58
CA VAL A 44 -24.03 -61.70 15.47
C VAL A 44 -23.27 -61.79 14.16
N ALA A 45 -23.33 -62.97 13.51
CA ALA A 45 -22.73 -63.21 12.18
C ALA A 45 -23.84 -63.58 11.18
N TYR A 46 -24.02 -62.77 10.12
CA TYR A 46 -25.01 -63.02 9.07
C TYR A 46 -24.44 -62.74 7.69
N GLY A 47 -24.47 -63.76 6.83
CA GLY A 47 -23.89 -63.76 5.49
C GLY A 47 -22.85 -64.85 5.28
N THR A 48 -22.67 -65.30 4.03
CA THR A 48 -21.69 -66.36 3.68
C THR A 48 -20.30 -65.93 4.08
N GLY A 49 -19.60 -66.72 4.91
CA GLY A 49 -18.24 -66.41 5.35
C GLY A 49 -18.14 -65.25 6.35
N SER A 50 -19.23 -64.76 6.90
CA SER A 50 -19.16 -63.75 7.97
C SER A 50 -18.63 -64.35 9.27
N GLN A 51 -17.89 -63.51 10.05
CA GLN A 51 -17.25 -63.93 11.29
C GLN A 51 -17.36 -62.88 12.38
N ALA A 52 -17.98 -63.20 13.52
CA ALA A 52 -18.10 -62.34 14.69
C ALA A 52 -17.49 -63.09 15.90
N ALA A 53 -16.22 -62.89 16.16
CA ALA A 53 -15.47 -63.68 17.11
C ALA A 53 -15.98 -63.59 18.54
N GLU A 54 -16.44 -62.45 18.99
CA GLU A 54 -16.87 -62.20 20.36
C GLU A 54 -18.37 -61.88 20.49
N ALA A 55 -18.97 -62.13 21.68
CA ALA A 55 -20.41 -62.05 21.89
C ALA A 55 -21.09 -60.72 21.57
N ASN A 56 -20.36 -59.61 21.73
CA ASN A 56 -20.86 -58.23 21.43
C ASN A 56 -20.53 -57.71 20.04
N ASN A 57 -19.92 -58.55 19.19
CA ASN A 57 -19.56 -58.20 17.83
C ASN A 57 -20.70 -58.42 16.85
N VAL A 58 -20.73 -57.57 15.81
CA VAL A 58 -21.72 -57.64 14.75
C VAL A 58 -21.06 -57.72 13.40
N ALA A 59 -21.16 -58.86 12.69
CA ALA A 59 -20.64 -59.03 11.33
C ALA A 59 -21.80 -59.41 10.39
N ILE A 60 -22.22 -58.45 9.56
CA ILE A 60 -23.36 -58.62 8.63
C ILE A 60 -22.91 -58.35 7.21
N GLY A 61 -22.99 -59.36 6.35
CA GLY A 61 -22.62 -59.24 4.93
C GLY A 61 -21.75 -60.44 4.50
N ASN A 62 -21.68 -60.65 3.20
CA ASN A 62 -20.84 -61.70 2.64
C ASN A 62 -19.34 -61.39 2.96
N HIS A 63 -18.66 -62.31 3.63
CA HIS A 63 -17.31 -62.15 4.15
C HIS A 63 -17.07 -60.94 5.08
N ALA A 64 -18.12 -60.49 5.76
CA ALA A 64 -17.94 -59.51 6.83
C ALA A 64 -17.18 -60.15 7.99
N THR A 65 -16.03 -59.58 8.41
CA THR A 65 -15.17 -60.26 9.41
C THR A 65 -14.70 -59.31 10.49
N ILE A 66 -14.69 -59.85 11.69
CA ILE A 66 -14.10 -59.22 12.86
C ILE A 66 -12.93 -60.12 13.30
N SER A 67 -11.73 -59.58 13.19
CA SER A 67 -10.49 -60.25 13.54
C SER A 67 -9.70 -59.47 14.56
N TYR A 68 -8.75 -60.18 15.18
CA TYR A 68 -7.82 -59.59 16.13
C TYR A 68 -6.39 -59.96 15.74
N SER A 69 -5.55 -58.93 15.63
CA SER A 69 -4.13 -59.20 15.50
C SER A 69 -3.62 -59.90 16.76
N ASN A 70 -2.84 -60.95 16.60
CA ASN A 70 -2.23 -61.74 17.68
C ASN A 70 -3.08 -62.89 18.27
N GLY A 71 -4.19 -63.30 17.66
CA GLY A 71 -4.87 -64.57 17.86
C GLY A 71 -5.36 -64.92 19.26
N ALA A 72 -5.41 -63.98 20.18
CA ALA A 72 -5.88 -64.20 21.53
C ALA A 72 -7.39 -63.98 21.69
N THR A 73 -8.04 -64.75 22.50
CA THR A 73 -9.42 -64.54 22.88
C THR A 73 -9.56 -63.24 23.72
N ARG A 74 -10.58 -62.48 23.41
CA ARG A 74 -10.82 -61.20 24.07
C ARG A 74 -12.19 -61.17 24.73
N PRO A 75 -12.37 -60.31 25.74
CA PRO A 75 -13.74 -59.95 26.17
C PRO A 75 -14.45 -59.25 24.99
N ALA A 76 -15.75 -59.49 24.92
CA ALA A 76 -16.61 -58.88 23.91
C ALA A 76 -16.43 -57.36 23.82
N THR A 77 -16.11 -56.86 22.68
CA THR A 77 -15.61 -55.49 22.49
C THR A 77 -16.58 -54.57 21.76
N GLY A 78 -17.60 -55.13 21.11
CA GLY A 78 -18.60 -54.32 20.38
C GLY A 78 -18.14 -53.82 19.02
N ASP A 79 -17.34 -54.60 18.33
CA ASP A 79 -16.88 -54.31 16.96
C ASP A 79 -18.05 -54.55 15.98
N ILE A 80 -18.10 -53.71 14.95
CA ILE A 80 -19.18 -53.72 13.94
C ILE A 80 -18.54 -53.80 12.55
N ALA A 81 -18.86 -54.86 11.78
CA ALA A 81 -18.50 -54.99 10.36
C ALA A 81 -19.81 -55.25 9.56
N VAL A 82 -20.24 -54.30 8.77
CA VAL A 82 -21.46 -54.38 7.96
C VAL A 82 -21.18 -54.05 6.49
N GLY A 83 -21.35 -55.03 5.61
CA GLY A 83 -21.10 -54.90 4.16
C GLY A 83 -20.35 -56.08 3.60
N HIS A 84 -20.30 -56.20 2.26
CA HIS A 84 -19.47 -57.20 1.60
C HIS A 84 -18.01 -56.93 1.89
N ASN A 85 -17.27 -57.93 2.43
CA ASN A 85 -15.87 -57.81 2.84
C ASN A 85 -15.59 -56.67 3.86
N ALA A 86 -16.60 -56.16 4.54
CA ALA A 86 -16.38 -55.24 5.63
C ALA A 86 -15.62 -55.91 6.76
N ARG A 87 -14.59 -55.25 7.29
CA ARG A 87 -13.74 -55.89 8.30
C ARG A 87 -13.25 -54.94 9.36
N THR A 88 -13.14 -55.43 10.58
CA THR A 88 -12.37 -54.80 11.63
C THR A 88 -11.18 -55.71 12.02
N ASN A 89 -10.03 -55.12 12.28
CA ASN A 89 -8.87 -55.82 12.78
C ASN A 89 -8.29 -55.04 13.95
N ASN A 90 -8.65 -55.44 15.14
CA ASN A 90 -8.18 -54.83 16.37
C ASN A 90 -7.06 -55.61 17.03
N TYR A 91 -6.24 -54.94 17.79
CA TYR A 91 -5.29 -55.60 18.66
C TYR A 91 -5.97 -56.23 19.88
N VAL A 92 -5.30 -57.17 20.51
CA VAL A 92 -5.80 -57.88 21.72
C VAL A 92 -6.23 -56.86 22.79
N ASN A 93 -7.41 -57.08 23.38
CA ASN A 93 -8.02 -56.23 24.38
C ASN A 93 -8.43 -54.78 23.92
N GLN A 94 -8.55 -54.59 22.64
CA GLN A 94 -9.17 -53.38 22.04
C GLN A 94 -10.51 -53.75 21.38
N GLY A 95 -11.36 -52.79 21.15
CA GLY A 95 -12.61 -53.04 20.48
C GLY A 95 -13.39 -51.76 20.20
N GLY A 96 -14.61 -51.91 19.68
CA GLY A 96 -15.44 -50.79 19.23
C GLY A 96 -15.06 -50.29 17.84
N GLY A 97 -14.26 -51.01 17.06
CA GLY A 97 -13.98 -50.74 15.65
C GLY A 97 -15.26 -50.80 14.83
N ILE A 98 -15.45 -49.87 13.91
CA ILE A 98 -16.62 -49.77 13.04
C ILE A 98 -16.20 -49.77 11.60
N ALA A 99 -16.66 -50.75 10.83
CA ALA A 99 -16.48 -50.86 9.37
C ALA A 99 -17.84 -51.06 8.71
N ILE A 100 -18.34 -50.09 7.98
CA ILE A 100 -19.64 -50.12 7.31
C ILE A 100 -19.48 -49.74 5.85
N GLY A 101 -19.77 -50.66 4.95
CA GLY A 101 -19.65 -50.52 3.51
C GLY A 101 -18.90 -51.66 2.86
N GLU A 102 -18.99 -51.77 1.54
CA GLU A 102 -18.24 -52.77 0.80
C GLU A 102 -16.72 -52.51 0.93
N ASN A 103 -15.97 -53.52 1.32
CA ASN A 103 -14.53 -53.47 1.62
C ASN A 103 -14.13 -52.41 2.67
N ALA A 104 -15.05 -51.89 3.49
CA ALA A 104 -14.68 -50.99 4.55
C ALA A 104 -13.78 -51.68 5.55
N PHE A 105 -12.72 -50.99 5.99
CA PHE A 105 -11.75 -51.59 6.90
C PHE A 105 -11.34 -50.63 8.03
N SER A 106 -11.63 -51.02 9.23
CA SER A 106 -11.15 -50.34 10.45
C SER A 106 -10.05 -51.19 11.10
N GLU A 107 -8.88 -50.61 11.21
CA GLU A 107 -7.69 -51.29 11.71
C GLU A 107 -7.12 -50.54 12.92
N ASN A 108 -6.92 -51.24 13.99
CA ASN A 108 -6.27 -50.72 15.16
C ASN A 108 -4.97 -51.48 15.42
N MET A 109 -3.88 -50.80 15.30
CA MET A 109 -2.54 -51.37 15.27
C MET A 109 -1.78 -51.23 16.59
N ALA A 110 -2.42 -51.36 17.73
CA ALA A 110 -1.73 -51.36 19.00
C ALA A 110 -1.08 -52.71 19.31
N GLY A 111 0.16 -52.74 19.78
CA GLY A 111 0.81 -53.92 20.32
C GLY A 111 1.70 -54.71 19.38
N THR A 112 1.88 -54.22 18.13
CA THR A 112 2.80 -54.86 17.19
C THR A 112 3.93 -53.91 16.82
N GLN A 113 4.72 -54.18 15.77
CA GLN A 113 5.66 -53.18 15.24
C GLN A 113 4.92 -51.91 14.74
N GLU A 114 3.65 -52.05 14.38
CA GLU A 114 2.77 -50.93 14.00
C GLU A 114 2.38 -50.08 15.19
N GLU A 115 2.44 -50.61 16.42
CA GLU A 115 2.28 -49.80 17.62
C GLU A 115 3.28 -48.66 17.71
N SER A 116 4.34 -48.76 17.00
CA SER A 116 5.29 -47.68 16.88
C SER A 116 4.71 -46.41 16.22
N PHE A 117 3.59 -46.50 15.56
CA PHE A 117 2.81 -45.36 15.09
C PHE A 117 1.90 -44.77 16.18
N ASN A 118 1.71 -45.52 17.25
CA ASN A 118 0.97 -45.03 18.38
C ASN A 118 1.91 -44.19 19.24
N PHE A 119 1.55 -42.96 19.45
CA PHE A 119 2.22 -42.07 20.37
C PHE A 119 2.45 -42.77 21.70
N GLY A 120 3.64 -43.19 21.98
CA GLY A 120 3.92 -43.88 23.21
C GLY A 120 4.83 -45.04 23.04
N GLN A 121 5.10 -45.38 21.83
CA GLN A 121 5.98 -46.45 21.57
C GLN A 121 7.36 -45.99 21.08
N THR A 122 8.34 -46.85 21.19
CA THR A 122 9.76 -46.57 21.10
C THR A 122 10.25 -45.97 19.79
N THR A 123 9.46 -45.98 18.74
CA THR A 123 9.85 -45.42 17.44
C THR A 123 9.66 -43.93 17.30
N PHE A 124 8.82 -43.33 18.13
CA PHE A 124 8.76 -41.87 18.22
C PHE A 124 9.76 -41.31 19.22
N THR A 125 10.44 -42.24 19.98
CA THR A 125 11.43 -41.83 20.93
C THR A 125 12.76 -41.57 20.25
N GLY A 126 13.17 -40.36 20.20
CA GLY A 126 14.50 -39.94 19.79
C GLY A 126 14.72 -39.66 18.32
N SER A 127 13.90 -40.17 17.40
CA SER A 127 14.02 -39.88 15.97
C SER A 127 12.69 -39.45 15.32
N GLY A 128 11.56 -39.52 16.04
CA GLY A 128 10.26 -39.10 15.58
C GLY A 128 10.00 -37.63 15.81
N PHE A 129 8.90 -37.17 15.22
CA PHE A 129 8.40 -35.84 15.46
C PHE A 129 8.18 -35.59 16.96
N LEU A 130 8.73 -34.54 17.46
CA LEU A 130 8.56 -34.06 18.83
C LEU A 130 9.16 -34.93 19.94
N GLY A 131 9.90 -36.00 19.64
CA GLY A 131 10.40 -36.91 20.69
C GLY A 131 9.31 -37.39 21.63
N LEU A 132 8.06 -37.50 21.13
CA LEU A 132 6.91 -37.83 21.92
C LEU A 132 7.05 -39.27 22.40
N GLN A 133 7.62 -39.37 23.58
CA GLN A 133 7.36 -40.53 24.41
C GLN A 133 5.98 -40.28 25.01
N SER A 134 4.99 -40.93 24.54
CA SER A 134 3.93 -41.12 25.29
C SER A 134 2.84 -41.67 25.01
N PRO A 135 2.33 -42.13 25.99
CA PRO A 135 1.08 -42.80 25.96
C PRO A 135 -0.05 -41.79 26.00
N PHE A 136 -0.31 -41.21 24.87
CA PHE A 136 -1.64 -40.86 24.52
C PHE A 136 -2.54 -42.09 24.47
N ILE A 137 -1.93 -43.22 24.35
CA ILE A 137 -2.55 -44.52 24.42
C ILE A 137 -2.41 -44.99 25.84
N PRO A 138 -3.48 -45.12 26.60
CA PRO A 138 -3.42 -45.65 27.93
C PRO A 138 -2.74 -47.00 27.91
N ALA A 139 -1.94 -47.32 28.90
CA ALA A 139 -1.40 -48.64 29.09
C ALA A 139 -2.48 -49.73 29.17
N ASP A 140 -3.72 -49.29 29.44
CA ASP A 140 -4.90 -50.18 29.38
C ASP A 140 -5.50 -50.18 27.97
N PRO A 141 -5.32 -51.26 27.19
CA PRO A 141 -5.77 -51.34 25.80
C PRO A 141 -7.30 -51.22 25.65
N THR A 142 -8.08 -51.43 26.71
CA THR A 142 -9.53 -51.25 26.68
C THR A 142 -9.97 -49.81 26.61
N LYS A 143 -9.08 -48.84 26.82
CA LYS A 143 -9.32 -47.42 26.75
C LYS A 143 -8.78 -46.79 25.45
N VAL A 144 -8.25 -47.59 24.56
CA VAL A 144 -7.76 -47.08 23.26
C VAL A 144 -8.92 -46.80 22.33
N THR A 145 -8.92 -45.62 21.71
CA THR A 145 -9.88 -45.27 20.69
C THR A 145 -9.69 -46.10 19.43
N THR A 146 -10.76 -46.71 18.94
CA THR A 146 -10.74 -47.50 17.71
C THR A 146 -11.05 -46.71 16.47
N GLY A 147 -10.76 -47.30 15.29
CA GLY A 147 -11.04 -46.67 14.00
C GLY A 147 -12.54 -46.76 13.61
N ILE A 148 -13.00 -45.81 12.85
CA ILE A 148 -14.34 -45.76 12.25
C ILE A 148 -14.20 -45.63 10.74
N ALA A 149 -14.56 -46.64 9.96
CA ALA A 149 -14.53 -46.66 8.50
C ALA A 149 -15.93 -46.84 7.95
N ILE A 150 -16.49 -45.81 7.30
CA ILE A 150 -17.83 -45.84 6.74
C ILE A 150 -17.81 -45.42 5.28
N GLY A 151 -18.16 -46.30 4.39
CA GLY A 151 -18.17 -46.07 2.96
C GLY A 151 -17.57 -47.24 2.19
N GLN A 152 -17.76 -47.25 0.87
CA GLN A 152 -17.14 -48.26 0.01
C GLN A 152 -15.60 -48.00 -0.02
N ASN A 153 -14.82 -49.08 0.26
CA ASN A 153 -13.38 -48.99 0.34
C ASN A 153 -12.84 -47.98 1.39
N ALA A 154 -13.64 -47.63 2.37
CA ALA A 154 -13.18 -46.77 3.46
C ALA A 154 -12.12 -47.46 4.30
N TYR A 155 -11.06 -46.72 4.66
CA TYR A 155 -10.01 -47.25 5.54
C TYR A 155 -9.76 -46.29 6.70
N ALA A 156 -9.83 -46.80 7.92
CA ALA A 156 -9.53 -46.02 9.11
C ALA A 156 -8.46 -46.75 9.95
N HIS A 157 -7.48 -45.97 10.34
CA HIS A 157 -6.40 -46.39 11.23
C HIS A 157 -6.72 -46.12 12.70
N SER A 158 -5.85 -46.46 13.62
CA SER A 158 -6.03 -46.33 15.07
C SER A 158 -6.56 -44.97 15.50
N GLY A 159 -7.74 -44.95 16.13
CA GLY A 159 -8.42 -43.69 16.53
C GLY A 159 -8.84 -42.80 15.38
N GLY A 160 -8.63 -43.23 14.16
CA GLY A 160 -8.99 -42.48 12.95
C GLY A 160 -10.47 -42.64 12.59
N THR A 161 -11.02 -41.66 11.90
CA THR A 161 -12.38 -41.67 11.34
C THR A 161 -12.28 -41.44 9.83
N MET A 162 -12.77 -42.41 9.04
CA MET A 162 -12.94 -42.25 7.60
C MET A 162 -14.40 -42.41 7.22
N ILE A 163 -14.98 -41.41 6.63
CA ILE A 163 -16.32 -41.41 6.07
C ILE A 163 -16.24 -41.04 4.59
N GLY A 164 -16.55 -42.00 3.72
CA GLY A 164 -16.41 -41.85 2.25
C GLY A 164 -15.62 -42.96 1.63
N THR A 165 -14.87 -42.66 0.57
CA THR A 165 -13.98 -43.60 -0.12
C THR A 165 -12.53 -43.22 0.09
N HIS A 166 -11.71 -44.22 0.40
CA HIS A 166 -10.28 -43.98 0.62
C HIS A 166 -9.48 -43.93 -0.70
N ASN A 167 -8.53 -43.02 -0.80
CA ASN A 167 -7.56 -42.96 -1.87
C ASN A 167 -6.27 -43.67 -1.43
N TYR A 168 -6.07 -44.90 -1.83
CA TYR A 168 -4.96 -45.72 -1.35
C TYR A 168 -3.56 -45.31 -1.84
N LYS A 169 -3.48 -44.40 -2.84
CA LYS A 169 -2.21 -43.93 -3.38
C LYS A 169 -1.82 -42.51 -2.95
N GLY A 170 -2.71 -41.80 -2.29
CA GLY A 170 -2.45 -40.44 -1.90
C GLY A 170 -2.27 -39.47 -3.07
N VAL A 171 -2.72 -39.82 -4.28
CA VAL A 171 -2.64 -39.00 -5.49
C VAL A 171 -4.04 -38.51 -5.82
N ILE A 172 -4.20 -37.19 -6.01
CA ILE A 172 -5.50 -36.62 -6.34
C ILE A 172 -6.05 -37.26 -7.62
N GLY A 173 -7.30 -37.71 -7.52
CA GLY A 173 -8.05 -38.29 -8.64
C GLY A 173 -7.70 -39.74 -8.95
N ASP A 174 -6.75 -40.35 -8.26
CA ASP A 174 -6.53 -41.80 -8.40
C ASP A 174 -7.66 -42.53 -7.68
N THR A 175 -8.51 -43.20 -8.43
CA THR A 175 -9.63 -44.01 -7.92
C THR A 175 -9.34 -45.50 -7.93
N SER A 176 -8.12 -45.91 -8.26
CA SER A 176 -7.77 -47.33 -8.32
C SER A 176 -7.73 -47.96 -6.92
N VAL A 177 -8.35 -49.13 -6.80
CA VAL A 177 -8.29 -49.99 -5.61
C VAL A 177 -7.46 -51.21 -6.00
N ASP A 178 -6.26 -51.27 -5.51
CA ASP A 178 -5.37 -52.42 -5.69
C ASP A 178 -5.10 -53.04 -4.31
N THR A 179 -5.58 -54.23 -4.08
CA THR A 179 -5.46 -54.88 -2.77
C THR A 179 -4.01 -55.19 -2.40
N SER A 180 -3.10 -55.38 -3.36
CA SER A 180 -1.67 -55.54 -3.06
C SER A 180 -1.03 -54.19 -2.72
N SER A 181 -1.38 -53.13 -3.43
CA SER A 181 -0.96 -51.77 -3.13
C SER A 181 -1.61 -51.23 -1.85
N GLU A 182 -2.86 -51.60 -1.59
CA GLU A 182 -3.60 -51.33 -0.35
C GLU A 182 -2.83 -51.81 0.88
N ALA A 183 -2.36 -53.06 0.91
CA ALA A 183 -1.60 -53.59 2.03
C ALA A 183 -0.29 -52.81 2.25
N SER A 184 0.41 -52.44 1.19
CA SER A 184 1.61 -51.62 1.24
C SER A 184 1.32 -50.21 1.76
N MET A 185 0.28 -49.55 1.26
CA MET A 185 -0.09 -48.19 1.68
C MET A 185 -0.54 -48.15 3.12
N ARG A 186 -1.31 -49.13 3.58
CA ARG A 186 -1.72 -49.23 4.99
C ARG A 186 -0.54 -49.36 5.95
N ALA A 187 0.48 -50.12 5.56
CA ALA A 187 1.71 -50.25 6.35
C ALA A 187 2.47 -48.91 6.50
N HIS A 188 2.15 -47.96 5.68
CA HIS A 188 2.86 -46.69 5.61
C HIS A 188 1.99 -45.48 5.93
N GLU A 189 0.69 -45.60 6.08
CA GLU A 189 -0.22 -44.51 6.41
C GLU A 189 -0.20 -44.22 7.92
N VAL A 190 0.09 -43.00 8.29
CA VAL A 190 0.11 -42.53 9.68
C VAL A 190 -1.11 -41.66 9.94
N SER A 191 -2.30 -42.21 9.75
CA SER A 191 -3.57 -41.54 9.98
C SER A 191 -4.12 -41.71 11.40
N VAL A 192 -3.24 -41.88 12.37
CA VAL A 192 -3.59 -42.06 13.77
C VAL A 192 -4.29 -40.84 14.33
N TYR A 193 -5.45 -41.01 14.94
CA TYR A 193 -6.35 -39.93 15.42
C TYR A 193 -6.73 -38.94 14.31
N ALA A 194 -6.71 -39.34 13.07
CA ALA A 194 -7.03 -38.52 11.94
C ALA A 194 -8.53 -38.57 11.62
N THR A 195 -9.05 -37.49 11.06
CA THR A 195 -10.44 -37.42 10.57
C THR A 195 -10.45 -37.19 9.08
N THR A 196 -11.10 -38.07 8.33
CA THR A 196 -11.25 -37.96 6.88
C THR A 196 -12.73 -38.10 6.53
N VAL A 197 -13.28 -37.10 5.90
CA VAL A 197 -14.67 -37.10 5.41
C VAL A 197 -14.68 -36.67 3.96
N GLY A 198 -15.03 -37.59 3.06
CA GLY A 198 -15.08 -37.26 1.62
C GLY A 198 -14.79 -38.49 0.75
N ALA A 199 -15.09 -38.33 -0.54
CA ALA A 199 -14.83 -39.35 -1.54
C ALA A 199 -13.41 -39.23 -2.10
N ASN A 200 -12.72 -40.33 -2.28
CA ASN A 200 -11.38 -40.41 -2.88
C ASN A 200 -10.37 -39.47 -2.17
N SER A 201 -10.37 -39.52 -0.84
CA SER A 201 -9.50 -38.69 0.00
C SER A 201 -8.46 -39.52 0.71
N PHE A 202 -7.30 -38.95 0.99
CA PHE A 202 -6.17 -39.61 1.63
C PHE A 202 -5.63 -38.70 2.77
N ASN A 203 -5.31 -39.34 3.91
CA ASN A 203 -4.85 -38.59 5.07
C ASN A 203 -3.66 -39.27 5.75
N ASN A 204 -2.49 -38.97 5.28
CA ASN A 204 -1.24 -39.44 5.92
C ASN A 204 -0.74 -38.41 6.94
N SER A 205 -1.50 -38.23 8.01
CA SER A 205 -1.17 -37.25 9.06
C SER A 205 -1.65 -37.78 10.41
N ALA A 206 -0.81 -37.77 11.40
CA ALA A 206 -1.23 -37.94 12.78
C ALA A 206 -1.97 -36.68 13.23
N PHE A 207 -3.18 -36.80 13.81
CA PHE A 207 -4.08 -35.70 14.16
C PHE A 207 -4.52 -34.82 12.97
N GLY A 208 -4.41 -35.34 11.76
CA GLY A 208 -4.80 -34.61 10.56
C GLY A 208 -6.31 -34.61 10.32
N VAL A 209 -6.76 -33.61 9.59
CA VAL A 209 -8.17 -33.49 9.17
C VAL A 209 -8.25 -33.31 7.67
N VAL A 210 -9.03 -34.14 6.99
CA VAL A 210 -9.42 -33.95 5.58
C VAL A 210 -10.96 -33.97 5.53
N ASN A 211 -11.54 -32.85 5.14
CA ASN A 211 -12.96 -32.72 4.93
C ASN A 211 -13.22 -32.19 3.52
N GLY A 212 -13.53 -33.08 2.60
CA GLY A 212 -13.78 -32.77 1.18
C GLY A 212 -13.38 -33.91 0.24
N ALA A 213 -13.84 -33.84 -0.98
CA ALA A 213 -13.57 -34.88 -1.97
C ALA A 213 -12.26 -34.63 -2.73
N PHE A 214 -11.60 -35.70 -3.14
CA PHE A 214 -10.36 -35.66 -3.96
C PHE A 214 -9.26 -34.80 -3.33
N SER A 215 -9.16 -34.86 -2.01
CA SER A 215 -8.14 -34.12 -1.27
C SER A 215 -7.16 -35.06 -0.58
N ALA A 216 -5.88 -34.69 -0.54
CA ALA A 216 -4.87 -35.56 -0.01
C ALA A 216 -3.89 -34.83 0.91
N ILE A 217 -3.66 -35.40 2.09
CA ILE A 217 -2.47 -35.16 2.91
C ILE A 217 -1.52 -36.34 2.66
N THR A 218 -0.41 -36.07 2.00
CA THR A 218 0.50 -37.15 1.54
C THR A 218 1.96 -36.80 1.75
N GLY A 219 2.80 -37.79 1.85
CA GLY A 219 4.25 -37.63 1.84
C GLY A 219 4.84 -38.13 0.53
N ALA A 220 5.97 -37.59 0.11
CA ALA A 220 6.72 -38.22 -0.94
C ALA A 220 7.21 -39.57 -0.42
N TYR A 221 6.76 -40.61 -1.05
CA TYR A 221 6.97 -41.97 -0.69
C TYR A 221 8.12 -42.52 -1.51
N ASP A 222 9.23 -42.82 -0.89
CA ASP A 222 10.43 -43.33 -1.57
C ASP A 222 10.73 -44.81 -1.30
N GLY A 223 9.72 -45.57 -0.88
CA GLY A 223 9.87 -46.98 -0.57
C GLY A 223 10.70 -47.29 0.68
N GLY A 224 11.12 -46.24 1.37
CA GLY A 224 11.76 -46.37 2.66
C GLY A 224 10.76 -46.58 3.79
N SER A 225 11.25 -46.97 4.95
CA SER A 225 10.40 -47.15 6.11
C SER A 225 9.62 -45.90 6.44
N PHE A 226 8.33 -45.93 6.27
CA PHE A 226 7.41 -44.85 6.59
C PHE A 226 7.49 -44.43 8.05
N ARG A 227 7.99 -45.27 8.90
CA ARG A 227 8.22 -45.02 10.32
C ARG A 227 9.20 -43.89 10.60
N SER A 228 10.17 -43.68 9.71
CA SER A 228 11.09 -42.55 9.82
C SER A 228 10.44 -41.19 9.45
N ASN A 229 9.26 -41.21 8.82
CA ASN A 229 8.54 -40.03 8.32
C ASN A 229 7.25 -39.74 9.08
N ALA A 230 7.01 -40.44 10.18
CA ALA A 230 5.78 -40.26 10.99
C ALA A 230 5.55 -38.82 11.53
N SER A 231 6.57 -38.01 11.53
CA SER A 231 6.52 -36.61 11.91
C SER A 231 6.08 -35.65 10.80
N GLN A 232 6.00 -36.15 9.60
CA GLN A 232 5.54 -35.34 8.46
C GLN A 232 4.02 -35.15 8.53
N ASN A 233 3.55 -34.03 8.01
CA ASN A 233 2.14 -33.68 7.97
C ASN A 233 1.42 -33.63 9.33
N PHE A 234 2.13 -33.69 10.44
CA PHE A 234 1.52 -33.70 11.76
C PHE A 234 0.54 -32.53 11.95
N GLY A 235 -0.72 -32.83 12.32
CA GLY A 235 -1.76 -31.83 12.54
C GLY A 235 -2.16 -31.06 11.30
N ALA A 236 -1.88 -31.54 10.10
CA ALA A 236 -2.27 -30.91 8.86
C ALA A 236 -3.79 -30.95 8.66
N THR A 237 -4.35 -29.91 8.09
CA THR A 237 -5.81 -29.77 7.93
C THR A 237 -6.19 -29.34 6.52
N ILE A 238 -7.13 -30.05 5.92
CA ILE A 238 -7.78 -29.67 4.65
C ILE A 238 -9.29 -29.57 4.87
N THR A 239 -9.88 -28.47 4.47
CA THR A 239 -11.32 -28.30 4.34
C THR A 239 -11.64 -27.83 2.92
N GLY A 240 -12.35 -28.66 2.16
CA GLY A 240 -12.64 -28.41 0.74
C GLY A 240 -12.07 -29.46 -0.18
N SER A 241 -12.27 -29.31 -1.49
CA SER A 241 -12.00 -30.38 -2.46
C SER A 241 -10.81 -30.06 -3.36
N LEU A 242 -10.18 -31.11 -3.90
CA LEU A 242 -9.03 -31.02 -4.84
C LEU A 242 -7.80 -30.31 -4.23
N ASN A 243 -7.64 -30.37 -2.92
CA ASN A 243 -6.52 -29.75 -2.24
C ASN A 243 -5.45 -30.80 -1.88
N THR A 244 -4.17 -30.39 -1.89
CA THR A 244 -3.07 -31.23 -1.43
C THR A 244 -2.18 -30.56 -0.40
N ILE A 245 -1.79 -31.35 0.61
CA ILE A 245 -0.66 -31.08 1.50
C ILE A 245 0.36 -32.17 1.25
N GLU A 246 1.51 -31.82 0.72
CA GLU A 246 2.56 -32.73 0.35
C GLU A 246 3.84 -32.46 1.14
N SER A 247 4.30 -33.42 1.89
CA SER A 247 5.62 -33.35 2.52
C SER A 247 6.72 -33.81 1.57
N LYS A 248 7.90 -33.22 1.68
CA LYS A 248 9.08 -33.67 0.93
C LYS A 248 9.68 -34.85 1.62
N THR A 249 10.12 -35.85 0.83
CA THR A 249 10.97 -36.93 1.32
C THR A 249 12.30 -36.36 1.79
N ALA A 250 12.56 -36.38 3.05
CA ALA A 250 13.90 -36.14 3.58
C ALA A 250 14.02 -36.72 4.98
N SER A 251 15.12 -37.37 5.20
CA SER A 251 15.43 -38.05 6.45
C SER A 251 15.61 -37.16 7.67
N SER A 252 15.63 -35.84 7.51
CA SER A 252 15.95 -34.90 8.59
C SER A 252 15.09 -33.65 8.70
N ASN A 253 14.26 -33.34 7.70
CA ASN A 253 13.47 -32.14 7.73
C ASN A 253 11.97 -32.46 7.63
N TYR A 254 11.28 -32.30 8.73
CA TYR A 254 9.82 -32.48 8.78
C TYR A 254 9.10 -31.36 8.01
N SER A 255 8.24 -31.76 7.10
CA SER A 255 7.39 -30.82 6.36
C SER A 255 5.93 -31.24 6.37
N GLY A 256 5.04 -30.35 5.98
CA GLY A 256 3.59 -30.54 6.08
C GLY A 256 3.02 -30.27 7.47
N VAL A 257 3.87 -30.00 8.47
CA VAL A 257 3.47 -29.85 9.88
C VAL A 257 2.61 -28.61 10.08
N GLY A 258 1.40 -28.81 10.62
CA GLY A 258 0.49 -27.73 10.95
C GLY A 258 -0.01 -26.92 9.74
N ASN A 259 0.14 -27.41 8.53
CA ASN A 259 -0.40 -26.75 7.36
C ASN A 259 -1.93 -26.78 7.36
N THR A 260 -2.55 -25.70 6.98
CA THR A 260 -4.01 -25.60 6.91
C THR A 260 -4.43 -25.08 5.54
N ILE A 261 -5.30 -25.80 4.87
CA ILE A 261 -5.91 -25.42 3.60
C ILE A 261 -7.43 -25.39 3.74
N THR A 262 -8.04 -24.27 3.35
CA THR A 262 -9.48 -24.17 3.19
C THR A 262 -9.81 -23.64 1.81
N GLY A 263 -10.55 -24.42 1.01
CA GLY A 263 -10.94 -24.02 -0.34
C GLY A 263 -10.83 -25.12 -1.40
N VAL A 264 -10.49 -24.73 -2.62
CA VAL A 264 -10.50 -25.64 -3.77
C VAL A 264 -9.19 -25.55 -4.57
N ALA A 265 -8.65 -26.69 -4.95
CA ALA A 265 -7.48 -26.80 -5.83
C ALA A 265 -6.23 -26.06 -5.31
N ASN A 266 -6.04 -26.03 -4.01
CA ASN A 266 -4.86 -25.43 -3.39
C ASN A 266 -3.81 -26.51 -3.09
N ARG A 267 -2.58 -26.08 -3.03
CA ARG A 267 -1.44 -26.97 -2.80
C ARG A 267 -0.44 -26.41 -1.81
N THR A 268 0.03 -27.24 -0.87
CA THR A 268 1.29 -27.00 -0.18
C THR A 268 2.27 -28.14 -0.43
N PHE A 269 3.51 -27.81 -0.71
CA PHE A 269 4.59 -28.81 -0.87
C PHE A 269 5.82 -28.37 -0.08
N ASN A 270 6.35 -29.25 0.75
CA ASN A 270 7.54 -28.96 1.53
C ASN A 270 7.45 -27.63 2.28
N SER A 271 6.40 -27.47 3.09
CA SER A 271 6.16 -26.26 3.90
C SER A 271 5.64 -26.63 5.28
N ASN A 272 5.83 -25.78 6.27
CA ASN A 272 5.32 -25.93 7.64
C ASN A 272 4.55 -24.68 8.09
N GLY A 273 3.50 -24.89 8.89
CA GLY A 273 2.69 -23.81 9.46
C GLY A 273 1.99 -22.94 8.43
N SER A 274 1.95 -23.34 7.18
CA SER A 274 1.38 -22.56 6.09
C SER A 274 -0.13 -22.60 6.12
N ILE A 275 -0.76 -21.45 5.80
CA ILE A 275 -2.21 -21.30 5.78
C ILE A 275 -2.64 -20.85 4.40
N ILE A 276 -3.56 -21.59 3.79
CA ILE A 276 -4.20 -21.23 2.53
C ILE A 276 -5.69 -21.11 2.74
N LEU A 277 -6.25 -20.00 2.30
CA LEU A 277 -7.70 -19.77 2.25
C LEU A 277 -8.09 -19.26 0.87
N GLY A 278 -8.78 -20.08 0.08
CA GLY A 278 -9.21 -19.70 -1.26
C GLY A 278 -9.09 -20.78 -2.32
N ALA A 279 -8.76 -20.41 -3.56
CA ALA A 279 -8.72 -21.34 -4.67
C ALA A 279 -7.44 -21.21 -5.52
N GLY A 280 -6.86 -22.34 -5.88
CA GLY A 280 -5.69 -22.38 -6.79
C GLY A 280 -4.41 -21.76 -6.23
N ASN A 281 -4.29 -21.60 -4.92
CA ASN A 281 -3.07 -21.08 -4.31
C ASN A 281 -2.03 -22.18 -4.13
N GLU A 282 -0.76 -21.83 -4.24
CA GLU A 282 0.36 -22.75 -4.08
C GLU A 282 1.42 -22.19 -3.15
N ILE A 283 1.83 -22.98 -2.15
CA ILE A 283 2.97 -22.68 -1.27
C ILE A 283 3.96 -23.83 -1.32
N THR A 284 5.18 -23.55 -1.78
CA THR A 284 6.22 -24.56 -1.95
C THR A 284 7.50 -24.18 -1.21
N ASN A 285 8.26 -25.16 -0.75
CA ASN A 285 9.58 -24.99 -0.12
C ASN A 285 9.64 -23.94 1.01
N SER A 286 8.50 -23.69 1.64
CA SER A 286 8.35 -22.70 2.71
C SER A 286 8.46 -23.39 4.06
N VAL A 287 9.65 -23.86 4.37
CA VAL A 287 9.90 -24.71 5.53
C VAL A 287 11.04 -24.17 6.40
N LYS A 288 10.77 -24.04 7.68
CA LYS A 288 11.77 -23.93 8.72
C LYS A 288 11.69 -25.19 9.58
N THR A 289 12.82 -25.76 9.95
CA THR A 289 12.88 -26.98 10.77
C THR A 289 12.15 -26.77 12.08
N VAL A 290 11.24 -27.66 12.37
CA VAL A 290 10.55 -27.75 13.65
C VAL A 290 11.38 -28.66 14.56
N SER A 291 11.96 -28.11 15.60
CA SER A 291 12.79 -28.90 16.53
C SER A 291 11.93 -29.83 17.37
N ALA A 292 12.26 -31.11 17.38
CA ALA A 292 11.54 -32.07 18.19
C ALA A 292 11.80 -31.83 19.70
N PRO A 293 10.78 -31.79 20.55
CA PRO A 293 10.97 -31.72 21.99
C PRO A 293 11.43 -33.07 22.54
N THR A 294 12.06 -33.07 23.70
CA THR A 294 12.56 -34.27 24.35
C THR A 294 11.45 -35.08 25.02
N SER A 295 10.28 -34.51 25.26
CA SER A 295 9.11 -35.24 25.78
C SER A 295 7.82 -34.48 25.44
N GLY A 296 6.69 -35.19 25.27
CA GLY A 296 5.37 -34.62 24.97
C GLY A 296 4.43 -34.55 26.18
N GLY A 297 4.86 -35.08 27.33
CA GLY A 297 4.00 -35.20 28.50
C GLY A 297 2.98 -36.35 28.39
N ASN A 298 2.26 -36.62 29.46
CA ASN A 298 1.37 -37.80 29.59
C ASN A 298 -0.13 -37.48 29.42
N THR A 299 -0.47 -36.27 29.05
CA THR A 299 -1.86 -35.85 28.87
C THR A 299 -2.06 -35.06 27.59
N PRO A 300 -3.28 -35.01 27.00
CA PRO A 300 -3.57 -34.18 25.87
C PRO A 300 -3.19 -32.71 26.06
N ASN A 301 -3.42 -32.18 27.25
CA ASN A 301 -3.06 -30.80 27.56
C ASN A 301 -1.54 -30.57 27.59
N ALA A 302 -0.78 -31.51 28.15
CA ALA A 302 0.68 -31.45 28.16
C ALA A 302 1.24 -31.51 26.74
N LEU A 303 0.73 -32.40 25.89
CA LEU A 303 1.09 -32.48 24.50
C LEU A 303 0.77 -31.18 23.74
N ALA A 304 -0.44 -30.65 23.93
CA ALA A 304 -0.84 -29.40 23.29
C ALA A 304 0.06 -28.23 23.70
N THR A 305 0.52 -28.22 24.97
CA THR A 305 1.46 -27.22 25.45
C THR A 305 2.83 -27.39 24.80
N THR A 306 3.35 -28.61 24.79
CA THR A 306 4.61 -28.95 24.13
C THR A 306 4.60 -28.58 22.65
N ILE A 307 3.53 -28.89 21.92
CA ILE A 307 3.40 -28.54 20.51
C ILE A 307 3.38 -27.01 20.31
N ARG A 308 2.65 -26.29 21.15
CA ARG A 308 2.63 -24.81 21.08
C ARG A 308 4.02 -24.21 21.26
N ASP A 309 4.78 -24.73 22.21
CA ASP A 309 6.14 -24.24 22.50
C ASP A 309 7.10 -24.57 21.33
N VAL A 310 6.99 -25.77 20.78
CA VAL A 310 7.80 -26.17 19.61
C VAL A 310 7.49 -25.29 18.39
N ILE A 311 6.22 -25.05 18.10
CA ILE A 311 5.81 -24.19 16.99
C ILE A 311 6.30 -22.77 17.20
N LYS A 312 6.15 -22.24 18.43
CA LYS A 312 6.64 -20.92 18.79
C LYS A 312 8.16 -20.79 18.63
N ASN A 313 8.92 -21.76 19.15
CA ASN A 313 10.37 -21.75 19.10
C ASN A 313 10.94 -22.00 17.69
N SER A 314 10.12 -22.51 16.79
CA SER A 314 10.45 -22.71 15.38
C SER A 314 9.91 -21.60 14.47
N ASP A 315 9.52 -20.45 15.02
CA ASP A 315 8.87 -19.34 14.28
C ASP A 315 7.68 -19.84 13.43
N GLY A 316 6.84 -20.70 14.00
CA GLY A 316 5.69 -21.27 13.30
C GLY A 316 6.07 -22.24 12.16
N GLY A 317 7.29 -22.81 12.17
CA GLY A 317 7.77 -23.65 11.07
C GLY A 317 8.04 -22.90 9.77
N GLY A 318 8.12 -21.58 9.84
CA GLY A 318 8.33 -20.69 8.69
C GLY A 318 7.05 -20.09 8.12
N ALA A 319 5.93 -20.41 8.65
CA ALA A 319 4.55 -20.00 8.30
C ALA A 319 4.40 -18.98 7.15
N THR A 320 3.80 -19.40 6.06
CA THR A 320 3.44 -18.56 4.93
C THR A 320 1.92 -18.56 4.77
N LEU A 321 1.35 -17.38 4.54
CA LEU A 321 -0.09 -17.18 4.40
C LEU A 321 -0.45 -16.83 2.96
N ALA A 322 -1.44 -17.53 2.38
CA ALA A 322 -2.03 -17.19 1.09
C ALA A 322 -3.56 -17.14 1.21
N ILE A 323 -4.13 -15.94 1.02
CA ILE A 323 -5.57 -15.72 1.04
C ILE A 323 -6.02 -15.18 -0.33
N GLY A 324 -6.99 -15.84 -0.94
CA GLY A 324 -7.55 -15.42 -2.22
C GLY A 324 -7.38 -16.47 -3.31
N GLY A 325 -7.00 -16.07 -4.52
CA GLY A 325 -6.92 -16.98 -5.66
C GLY A 325 -5.59 -16.95 -6.40
N ALA A 326 -5.10 -18.12 -6.80
CA ALA A 326 -3.93 -18.26 -7.67
C ALA A 326 -2.65 -17.55 -7.14
N ASN A 327 -2.52 -17.36 -5.82
CA ASN A 327 -1.29 -16.83 -5.24
C ASN A 327 -0.21 -17.93 -5.16
N LYS A 328 1.03 -17.55 -5.40
CA LYS A 328 2.16 -18.47 -5.42
C LYS A 328 3.27 -18.05 -4.47
N ALA A 329 3.66 -18.94 -3.57
CA ALA A 329 4.84 -18.78 -2.73
C ALA A 329 5.84 -19.90 -2.98
N ASP A 330 7.11 -19.57 -3.13
CA ASP A 330 8.18 -20.56 -3.24
C ASP A 330 9.43 -20.08 -2.50
N TYR A 331 10.03 -20.92 -1.66
CA TYR A 331 11.13 -20.54 -0.77
C TYR A 331 10.84 -19.25 0.01
N THR A 332 9.72 -19.24 0.74
CA THR A 332 9.30 -18.11 1.56
C THR A 332 9.22 -18.47 3.04
N LEU A 333 9.48 -17.52 3.93
CA LEU A 333 9.27 -17.69 5.37
C LEU A 333 8.59 -16.45 5.95
N ARG A 334 7.63 -16.64 6.85
CA ARG A 334 6.94 -15.55 7.56
C ARG A 334 6.41 -14.47 6.62
N SER A 335 5.88 -14.92 5.49
CA SER A 335 5.38 -14.04 4.44
C SER A 335 3.89 -14.22 4.24
N GLN A 336 3.22 -13.19 3.76
CA GLN A 336 1.78 -13.24 3.48
C GLN A 336 1.45 -12.68 2.11
N MET A 337 0.45 -13.29 1.48
CA MET A 337 -0.19 -12.83 0.26
C MET A 337 -1.70 -12.76 0.48
N ILE A 338 -2.30 -11.63 0.17
CA ILE A 338 -3.74 -11.45 0.21
C ILE A 338 -4.20 -10.86 -1.11
N GLY A 339 -5.08 -11.55 -1.81
CA GLY A 339 -5.58 -11.11 -3.11
C GLY A 339 -5.48 -12.19 -4.17
N VAL A 340 -5.23 -11.78 -5.42
CA VAL A 340 -5.30 -12.69 -6.57
C VAL A 340 -4.04 -12.59 -7.40
N ASN A 341 -3.51 -13.76 -7.77
CA ASN A 341 -2.36 -13.88 -8.68
C ASN A 341 -1.10 -13.14 -8.18
N ASN A 342 -0.89 -13.08 -6.87
CA ASN A 342 0.34 -12.54 -6.32
C ASN A 342 1.39 -13.64 -6.20
N SER A 343 2.66 -13.29 -6.35
CA SER A 343 3.76 -14.21 -6.12
C SER A 343 4.81 -13.64 -5.16
N ILE A 344 5.32 -14.51 -4.27
CA ILE A 344 6.52 -14.27 -3.48
C ILE A 344 7.44 -15.46 -3.69
N THR A 345 8.59 -15.23 -4.30
CA THR A 345 9.54 -16.29 -4.60
C THR A 345 10.93 -15.99 -4.06
N GLY A 346 11.62 -17.01 -3.69
CA GLY A 346 13.03 -17.01 -3.32
C GLY A 346 13.75 -18.17 -3.96
N THR A 347 14.91 -18.48 -3.44
CA THR A 347 15.69 -19.67 -3.80
C THR A 347 16.17 -20.37 -2.53
N ALA A 348 16.67 -21.60 -2.64
CA ALA A 348 17.23 -22.33 -1.51
C ALA A 348 18.39 -21.57 -0.83
N GLY A 349 19.16 -20.79 -1.59
CA GLY A 349 20.26 -19.97 -1.07
C GLY A 349 19.86 -18.55 -0.65
N ASN A 350 18.70 -18.06 -1.09
CA ASN A 350 18.18 -16.72 -0.77
C ASN A 350 16.67 -16.76 -0.56
N VAL A 351 16.27 -17.18 0.62
CA VAL A 351 14.85 -17.31 0.99
C VAL A 351 14.21 -15.93 1.19
N SER A 352 13.07 -15.71 0.58
CA SER A 352 12.26 -14.50 0.76
C SER A 352 11.55 -14.53 2.11
N THR A 353 11.79 -13.50 2.97
CA THR A 353 11.34 -13.53 4.36
C THR A 353 10.64 -12.27 4.82
N ASN A 354 9.65 -12.41 5.70
CA ASN A 354 8.93 -11.31 6.35
C ASN A 354 8.26 -10.35 5.35
N ASN A 355 7.67 -10.87 4.30
CA ASN A 355 7.08 -10.06 3.25
C ASN A 355 5.56 -10.00 3.37
N MET A 356 4.99 -8.89 2.96
CA MET A 356 3.55 -8.68 2.85
C MET A 356 3.23 -8.21 1.43
N VAL A 357 2.46 -8.99 0.68
CA VAL A 357 2.08 -8.68 -0.70
C VAL A 357 0.56 -8.77 -0.82
N ASN A 358 -0.09 -7.63 -0.93
CA ASN A 358 -1.54 -7.52 -0.97
C ASN A 358 -1.99 -6.87 -2.27
N GLY A 359 -2.99 -7.46 -2.92
CA GLY A 359 -3.62 -6.91 -4.11
C GLY A 359 -3.68 -7.87 -5.28
N TYR A 360 -3.36 -7.41 -6.48
CA TYR A 360 -3.53 -8.19 -7.70
C TYR A 360 -2.26 -8.23 -8.53
N ALA A 361 -1.84 -9.45 -8.91
CA ALA A 361 -0.74 -9.69 -9.85
C ALA A 361 0.57 -8.97 -9.46
N ASN A 362 0.89 -8.95 -8.16
CA ASN A 362 2.17 -8.46 -7.69
C ASN A 362 3.19 -9.60 -7.68
N GLU A 363 4.42 -9.29 -8.05
CA GLU A 363 5.55 -10.21 -8.08
C GLU A 363 6.64 -9.72 -7.13
N ALA A 364 7.08 -10.57 -6.22
CA ALA A 364 8.17 -10.29 -5.29
C ALA A 364 9.19 -11.43 -5.32
N GLU A 365 10.40 -11.16 -5.77
CA GLU A 365 11.44 -12.17 -5.95
C GLU A 365 12.72 -11.82 -5.18
N ASN A 366 13.23 -12.79 -4.41
CA ASN A 366 14.45 -12.62 -3.60
C ASN A 366 14.38 -11.40 -2.66
N VAL A 367 13.28 -11.27 -1.92
CA VAL A 367 12.97 -10.07 -1.11
C VAL A 367 12.91 -10.39 0.38
N LYS A 368 13.24 -9.39 1.22
CA LYS A 368 13.15 -9.49 2.69
C LYS A 368 12.59 -8.22 3.29
N ASN A 369 11.64 -8.37 4.22
CA ASN A 369 10.99 -7.22 4.89
C ASN A 369 10.33 -6.23 3.91
N VAL A 370 9.69 -6.74 2.87
CA VAL A 370 9.04 -5.92 1.84
C VAL A 370 7.53 -5.92 2.05
N SER A 371 6.94 -4.75 1.98
CA SER A 371 5.49 -4.55 2.04
C SER A 371 4.99 -3.96 0.72
N VAL A 372 4.11 -4.67 0.04
CA VAL A 372 3.51 -4.27 -1.23
C VAL A 372 2.00 -4.24 -1.08
N ILE A 373 1.38 -3.13 -1.41
CA ILE A 373 -0.08 -2.99 -1.49
C ILE A 373 -0.42 -2.32 -2.82
N GLY A 374 -1.15 -3.02 -3.66
CA GLY A 374 -1.54 -2.53 -4.99
C GLY A 374 -1.56 -3.63 -6.04
N SER A 375 -1.40 -3.25 -7.30
CA SER A 375 -1.54 -4.19 -8.41
C SER A 375 -0.37 -4.10 -9.39
N LYS A 376 0.04 -5.27 -9.90
CA LYS A 376 1.06 -5.35 -10.96
C LYS A 376 2.39 -4.70 -10.59
N ASN A 377 2.75 -4.76 -9.31
CA ASN A 377 4.07 -4.34 -8.85
C ASN A 377 5.06 -5.49 -9.01
N LYS A 378 6.30 -5.15 -9.33
CA LYS A 378 7.39 -6.11 -9.47
C LYS A 378 8.56 -5.71 -8.58
N ILE A 379 8.91 -6.52 -7.61
CA ILE A 379 9.96 -6.23 -6.64
C ILE A 379 11.00 -7.35 -6.70
N GLU A 380 12.21 -7.02 -7.06
CA GLU A 380 13.29 -7.99 -7.23
C GLU A 380 14.52 -7.59 -6.40
N ASN A 381 15.17 -8.57 -5.79
CA ASN A 381 16.46 -8.41 -5.10
C ASN A 381 16.50 -7.21 -4.14
N THR A 382 15.38 -6.92 -3.50
CA THR A 382 15.17 -5.71 -2.70
C THR A 382 14.83 -6.07 -1.26
N ASN A 383 15.48 -5.41 -0.31
CA ASN A 383 15.25 -5.62 1.10
C ASN A 383 14.74 -4.34 1.78
N THR A 384 13.84 -4.52 2.72
CA THR A 384 13.28 -3.41 3.52
C THR A 384 12.69 -2.30 2.63
N ALA A 385 11.61 -2.62 1.93
CA ALA A 385 10.93 -1.65 1.09
C ALA A 385 9.43 -1.61 1.36
N ILE A 386 8.83 -0.44 1.16
CA ILE A 386 7.39 -0.23 1.19
C ILE A 386 6.95 0.27 -0.18
N VAL A 387 5.99 -0.41 -0.78
CA VAL A 387 5.38 -0.03 -2.05
C VAL A 387 3.87 0.04 -1.87
N LEU A 388 3.30 1.22 -2.01
CA LEU A 388 1.87 1.44 -2.02
C LEU A 388 1.48 2.12 -3.33
N GLY A 389 0.86 1.38 -4.21
CA GLY A 389 0.47 1.84 -5.55
C GLY A 389 0.54 0.70 -6.58
N ASP A 390 0.37 1.05 -7.84
CA ASP A 390 0.28 0.08 -8.94
C ASP A 390 1.43 0.24 -9.93
N LYS A 391 1.80 -0.85 -10.59
CA LYS A 391 2.79 -0.90 -11.68
C LYS A 391 4.14 -0.29 -11.31
N ARG A 392 4.59 -0.53 -10.10
CA ARG A 392 5.92 -0.12 -9.64
C ARG A 392 6.89 -1.28 -9.79
N THR A 393 8.06 -1.00 -10.33
CA THR A 393 9.17 -1.96 -10.40
C THR A 393 10.31 -1.48 -9.51
N LEU A 394 10.73 -2.33 -8.58
CA LEU A 394 11.91 -2.11 -7.75
C LEU A 394 12.91 -3.23 -8.03
N ASN A 395 14.15 -2.89 -8.31
CA ASN A 395 15.22 -3.87 -8.42
C ASN A 395 16.46 -3.39 -7.67
N SER A 396 16.91 -4.16 -6.70
CA SER A 396 18.04 -3.79 -5.84
C SER A 396 17.87 -2.45 -5.11
N ALA A 397 16.63 -2.08 -4.81
CA ALA A 397 16.21 -0.80 -4.23
C ALA A 397 16.02 -0.90 -2.72
N ASP A 398 17.03 -1.40 -2.00
CA ASP A 398 16.97 -1.61 -0.55
C ASP A 398 16.63 -0.31 0.22
N ASN A 399 15.86 -0.47 1.30
CA ASN A 399 15.48 0.62 2.21
C ASN A 399 14.68 1.74 1.51
N SER A 400 13.82 1.39 0.57
CA SER A 400 13.07 2.37 -0.23
C SER A 400 11.61 2.45 0.17
N VAL A 401 11.03 3.63 -0.02
CA VAL A 401 9.60 3.93 0.22
C VAL A 401 9.00 4.53 -1.04
N ILE A 402 8.05 3.82 -1.62
CA ILE A 402 7.36 4.22 -2.85
C ILE A 402 5.86 4.31 -2.57
N LEU A 403 5.31 5.51 -2.62
CA LEU A 403 3.89 5.77 -2.39
C LEU A 403 3.29 6.47 -3.61
N GLY A 404 2.55 5.75 -4.42
CA GLY A 404 1.88 6.26 -5.62
C GLY A 404 1.97 5.31 -6.80
N SER A 405 0.91 5.27 -7.59
CA SER A 405 0.79 4.41 -8.76
C SER A 405 1.53 4.97 -9.97
N SER A 406 1.82 4.10 -10.93
CA SER A 406 2.31 4.49 -12.25
C SER A 406 1.37 3.98 -13.34
N ALA A 407 1.05 4.79 -14.33
CA ALA A 407 0.21 4.40 -15.45
C ALA A 407 0.97 3.51 -16.44
N GLY A 408 2.19 3.90 -16.78
CA GLY A 408 3.04 3.22 -17.73
C GLY A 408 4.01 2.18 -17.15
N GLY A 409 4.16 2.19 -15.82
CA GLY A 409 5.21 1.44 -15.12
C GLY A 409 6.46 2.29 -14.87
N THR A 410 6.84 2.43 -13.60
CA THR A 410 8.03 3.20 -13.19
C THR A 410 9.01 2.27 -12.47
N THR A 411 10.27 2.33 -12.87
CA THR A 411 11.34 1.51 -12.31
C THR A 411 12.27 2.32 -11.42
N THR A 412 12.51 1.82 -10.19
CA THR A 412 13.46 2.36 -9.22
C THR A 412 14.55 1.31 -8.95
N ASN A 413 15.80 1.62 -9.30
CA ASN A 413 16.93 0.69 -9.19
C ASN A 413 18.01 1.20 -8.22
N VAL A 414 17.65 2.07 -7.32
CA VAL A 414 18.60 2.70 -6.38
C VAL A 414 18.12 2.50 -4.95
N LYS A 415 19.08 2.38 -4.03
CA LYS A 415 18.80 2.20 -2.61
C LYS A 415 18.34 3.50 -1.94
N LYS A 416 17.64 3.35 -0.81
CA LYS A 416 17.18 4.47 0.02
C LYS A 416 16.35 5.49 -0.75
N ALA A 417 15.64 5.04 -1.78
CA ALA A 417 14.78 5.90 -2.58
C ALA A 417 13.49 6.22 -1.82
N VAL A 418 13.09 7.48 -1.82
CA VAL A 418 11.78 7.91 -1.34
C VAL A 418 11.03 8.58 -2.49
N ALA A 419 9.99 7.93 -3.00
CA ALA A 419 9.14 8.46 -4.07
C ALA A 419 7.69 8.53 -3.60
N ILE A 420 7.15 9.73 -3.49
CA ILE A 420 5.79 9.97 -3.01
C ILE A 420 5.02 10.78 -4.07
N GLY A 421 4.07 10.14 -4.70
CA GLY A 421 3.24 10.71 -5.77
C GLY A 421 3.09 9.78 -6.97
N ALA A 422 2.04 9.98 -7.76
CA ALA A 422 1.87 9.26 -9.02
C ALA A 422 3.05 9.57 -9.96
N GLU A 423 3.55 8.57 -10.67
CA GLU A 423 4.71 8.67 -11.59
C GLU A 423 6.00 9.21 -10.97
N SER A 424 6.05 9.45 -9.65
CA SER A 424 7.29 9.89 -8.99
C SER A 424 8.37 8.81 -9.07
N ASN A 425 9.64 9.21 -9.27
CA ASN A 425 10.74 8.27 -9.33
C ASN A 425 12.04 8.85 -8.73
N VAL A 426 12.92 7.95 -8.34
CA VAL A 426 14.26 8.28 -7.83
C VAL A 426 15.28 7.52 -8.65
N THR A 427 16.26 8.22 -9.21
CA THR A 427 17.31 7.65 -10.07
C THR A 427 18.69 7.68 -9.44
N VAL A 428 18.81 8.23 -8.23
CA VAL A 428 20.06 8.32 -7.46
C VAL A 428 19.87 7.82 -6.05
N GLU A 429 20.85 7.14 -5.48
CA GLU A 429 20.77 6.61 -4.11
C GLU A 429 20.47 7.71 -3.09
N GLY A 430 19.52 7.47 -2.21
CA GLY A 430 19.13 8.39 -1.15
C GLY A 430 18.33 9.61 -1.60
N GLY A 431 17.92 9.66 -2.87
CA GLY A 431 17.09 10.74 -3.39
C GLY A 431 15.66 10.70 -2.88
N VAL A 432 15.01 11.86 -2.81
CA VAL A 432 13.61 12.01 -2.38
C VAL A 432 12.83 12.74 -3.47
N ALA A 433 11.83 12.11 -4.04
CA ALA A 433 10.90 12.70 -5.01
C ALA A 433 9.53 12.91 -4.36
N LEU A 434 9.07 14.16 -4.26
CA LEU A 434 7.81 14.54 -3.63
C LEU A 434 6.85 15.16 -4.65
N GLY A 435 5.70 14.56 -4.81
CA GLY A 435 4.64 14.99 -5.71
C GLY A 435 4.60 14.18 -7.00
N ALA A 436 3.44 14.21 -7.68
CA ALA A 436 3.25 13.52 -8.95
C ALA A 436 4.29 13.97 -9.99
N ASP A 437 4.76 13.04 -10.83
CA ASP A 437 5.75 13.29 -11.88
C ASP A 437 7.11 13.82 -11.39
N SER A 438 7.35 13.88 -10.08
CA SER A 438 8.64 14.33 -9.54
C SER A 438 9.73 13.29 -9.76
N ILE A 439 10.91 13.73 -10.21
CA ILE A 439 12.09 12.86 -10.36
C ILE A 439 13.24 13.39 -9.54
N ALA A 440 13.75 12.58 -8.61
CA ALA A 440 14.97 12.87 -7.89
C ALA A 440 16.18 12.25 -8.62
N SER A 441 16.92 13.08 -9.32
CA SER A 441 18.08 12.67 -10.15
C SER A 441 19.39 13.34 -9.77
N THR A 442 19.38 14.25 -8.80
CA THR A 442 20.57 14.97 -8.35
C THR A 442 21.25 14.23 -7.21
N ALA A 443 22.43 13.72 -7.47
CA ALA A 443 23.23 12.97 -6.49
C ALA A 443 23.83 13.88 -5.41
N ALA A 444 24.32 13.29 -4.35
CA ALA A 444 25.19 13.96 -3.38
C ALA A 444 26.47 14.49 -4.06
N GLY A 445 27.08 15.48 -3.46
CA GLY A 445 28.36 16.01 -3.93
C GLY A 445 28.26 17.10 -5.00
N ILE A 446 27.04 17.51 -5.38
CA ILE A 446 26.84 18.63 -6.29
C ILE A 446 27.07 19.95 -5.52
N ALA A 447 27.97 20.82 -6.05
CA ALA A 447 28.22 22.14 -5.49
C ALA A 447 27.05 23.09 -5.79
N GLY A 448 26.73 23.93 -4.84
CA GLY A 448 25.74 25.00 -4.99
C GLY A 448 26.21 26.08 -5.94
N TYR A 449 25.32 26.85 -6.53
CA TYR A 449 25.62 27.98 -7.39
C TYR A 449 26.03 29.20 -6.55
N ASP A 450 27.21 29.75 -6.81
CA ASP A 450 27.72 30.94 -6.14
C ASP A 450 27.35 32.18 -6.96
N LEU A 451 26.47 33.00 -6.41
CA LEU A 451 26.02 34.23 -7.05
C LEU A 451 27.13 35.26 -7.23
N SER A 452 28.17 35.19 -6.41
CA SER A 452 29.29 36.15 -6.48
C SER A 452 30.23 35.88 -7.66
N THR A 453 30.39 34.62 -8.03
CA THR A 453 31.27 34.19 -9.13
C THR A 453 30.48 33.85 -10.40
N GLY A 454 29.16 33.65 -10.30
CA GLY A 454 28.33 33.19 -11.40
C GLY A 454 28.57 31.74 -11.83
N THR A 455 29.19 30.93 -10.97
CA THR A 455 29.58 29.54 -11.25
C THR A 455 29.25 28.64 -10.04
N ALA A 456 29.55 27.34 -10.15
CA ALA A 456 29.47 26.44 -9.01
C ALA A 456 30.51 26.85 -7.94
N SER A 457 30.11 26.80 -6.66
CA SER A 457 30.99 27.13 -5.55
C SER A 457 32.19 26.18 -5.46
N THR A 458 33.34 26.73 -5.11
CA THR A 458 34.57 25.98 -4.82
C THR A 458 34.68 25.58 -3.35
N ASP A 459 33.78 26.10 -2.51
CA ASP A 459 33.66 25.70 -1.09
C ASP A 459 33.14 24.27 -0.98
N THR A 460 33.85 23.42 -0.23
CA THR A 460 33.54 22.01 -0.03
C THR A 460 32.76 21.75 1.24
N SER A 461 32.46 22.79 2.03
CA SER A 461 31.63 22.66 3.24
C SER A 461 30.22 22.18 2.93
N ALA A 462 29.54 21.60 3.93
CA ALA A 462 28.16 21.12 3.78
C ALA A 462 27.18 22.24 3.43
N THR A 463 27.49 23.48 3.68
CA THR A 463 26.69 24.65 3.29
C THR A 463 26.62 24.85 1.78
N TRP A 464 27.75 24.60 1.09
CA TRP A 464 27.87 24.82 -0.35
C TRP A 464 27.86 23.56 -1.19
N LYS A 465 28.08 22.39 -0.57
CA LYS A 465 28.12 21.12 -1.27
C LYS A 465 27.23 20.10 -0.60
N ALA A 466 26.19 19.64 -1.29
CA ALA A 466 25.24 18.69 -0.76
C ALA A 466 25.90 17.38 -0.32
N THR A 467 25.69 16.94 0.92
CA THR A 467 26.23 15.68 1.47
C THR A 467 25.32 14.48 1.22
N ALA A 468 24.07 14.71 0.86
CA ALA A 468 23.08 13.71 0.49
C ALA A 468 22.45 14.04 -0.87
N ALA A 469 21.78 13.06 -1.47
CA ALA A 469 21.03 13.30 -2.69
C ALA A 469 19.85 14.27 -2.47
N ALA A 470 19.44 14.94 -3.52
CA ALA A 470 18.45 16.01 -3.44
C ALA A 470 17.03 15.54 -3.12
N VAL A 471 16.26 16.43 -2.49
CA VAL A 471 14.80 16.37 -2.47
C VAL A 471 14.28 17.10 -3.71
N SER A 472 13.60 16.38 -4.60
CA SER A 472 12.98 16.95 -5.80
C SER A 472 11.47 17.07 -5.63
N VAL A 473 10.93 18.23 -5.90
CA VAL A 473 9.49 18.49 -5.93
C VAL A 473 8.95 18.58 -7.36
N GLY A 474 9.75 18.23 -8.36
CA GLY A 474 9.39 18.34 -9.77
C GLY A 474 10.27 17.49 -10.69
N ASN A 475 10.21 17.81 -11.97
CA ASN A 475 10.99 17.19 -13.03
C ASN A 475 11.31 18.25 -14.06
N ALA A 476 12.47 18.87 -13.92
CA ALA A 476 12.87 19.97 -14.80
C ALA A 476 12.96 19.54 -16.28
N ALA A 477 13.36 18.30 -16.55
CA ALA A 477 13.46 17.78 -17.91
C ALA A 477 12.08 17.72 -18.62
N ASN A 478 11.00 17.58 -17.86
CA ASN A 478 9.62 17.53 -18.36
C ASN A 478 8.81 18.79 -18.01
N ASN A 479 9.49 19.88 -17.63
CA ASN A 479 8.87 21.15 -17.22
C ASN A 479 7.86 21.03 -16.07
N VAL A 480 8.07 20.07 -15.18
CA VAL A 480 7.26 19.94 -13.96
C VAL A 480 7.93 20.70 -12.83
N THR A 481 7.37 21.81 -12.43
CA THR A 481 7.88 22.65 -11.32
C THR A 481 6.81 22.87 -10.27
N ARG A 482 7.21 23.13 -9.02
CA ARG A 482 6.29 23.42 -7.92
C ARG A 482 6.82 24.53 -7.05
N GLN A 483 5.92 25.34 -6.52
CA GLN A 483 6.24 26.27 -5.45
C GLN A 483 6.27 25.51 -4.12
N ILE A 484 7.23 25.84 -3.28
CA ILE A 484 7.26 25.40 -1.88
C ILE A 484 6.67 26.56 -1.07
N THR A 485 5.44 26.39 -0.57
CA THR A 485 4.70 27.39 0.19
C THR A 485 4.76 27.12 1.69
N GLY A 486 4.52 28.15 2.51
CA GLY A 486 4.52 28.00 3.96
C GLY A 486 5.91 27.88 4.58
N VAL A 487 6.97 28.24 3.83
CA VAL A 487 8.35 28.21 4.32
C VAL A 487 8.58 29.37 5.28
N ALA A 488 8.91 29.06 6.55
CA ALA A 488 9.34 30.05 7.52
C ALA A 488 10.70 30.67 7.14
N ALA A 489 11.07 31.79 7.73
CA ALA A 489 12.39 32.36 7.53
C ALA A 489 13.48 31.39 8.06
N GLY A 490 14.46 31.07 7.23
CA GLY A 490 15.61 30.27 7.62
C GLY A 490 16.44 30.96 8.69
N ALA A 491 16.98 30.19 9.63
CA ALA A 491 17.80 30.67 10.74
C ALA A 491 19.27 30.28 10.58
N ALA A 492 19.54 29.11 9.97
CA ALA A 492 20.88 28.60 9.71
C ALA A 492 21.24 28.72 8.22
N ASP A 493 22.52 28.70 7.91
CA ASP A 493 23.04 28.82 6.54
C ASP A 493 22.58 27.68 5.60
N THR A 494 22.09 26.58 6.15
CA THR A 494 21.57 25.45 5.40
C THR A 494 20.03 25.44 5.27
N ASP A 495 19.35 26.43 5.83
CA ASP A 495 17.91 26.53 5.76
C ASP A 495 17.43 27.13 4.44
N ALA A 496 16.19 26.82 4.05
CA ALA A 496 15.57 27.44 2.89
C ALA A 496 15.25 28.91 3.15
N VAL A 497 15.58 29.77 2.19
CA VAL A 497 15.26 31.20 2.23
C VAL A 497 13.85 31.44 1.67
N ASN A 498 13.03 32.19 2.38
CA ASN A 498 11.74 32.61 1.86
C ASN A 498 11.80 33.96 1.15
N VAL A 499 10.74 34.29 0.37
CA VAL A 499 10.65 35.55 -0.41
C VAL A 499 10.75 36.80 0.48
N ALA A 500 10.32 36.77 1.73
CA ALA A 500 10.41 37.90 2.64
C ALA A 500 11.86 38.18 3.04
N GLN A 501 12.66 37.15 3.29
CA GLN A 501 14.11 37.30 3.55
C GLN A 501 14.82 37.85 2.31
N LEU A 502 14.53 37.31 1.11
CA LEU A 502 15.11 37.80 -0.13
C LEU A 502 14.76 39.28 -0.38
N LYS A 503 13.50 39.66 -0.21
CA LYS A 503 13.07 41.07 -0.31
C LYS A 503 13.82 41.98 0.68
N LYS A 504 14.02 41.51 1.91
CA LYS A 504 14.78 42.25 2.91
C LYS A 504 16.27 42.36 2.57
N ALA A 505 16.86 41.29 2.09
CA ALA A 505 18.25 41.28 1.65
C ALA A 505 18.48 42.23 0.45
N THR A 506 17.58 42.18 -0.55
CA THR A 506 17.61 43.10 -1.71
C THR A 506 17.47 44.56 -1.28
N ALA A 507 16.56 44.86 -0.37
CA ALA A 507 16.36 46.22 0.16
C ALA A 507 17.59 46.71 0.97
N ALA A 508 18.25 45.81 1.72
CA ALA A 508 19.47 46.11 2.46
C ALA A 508 20.68 46.32 1.55
N ALA A 509 20.73 45.64 0.41
CA ALA A 509 21.75 45.77 -0.59
C ALA A 509 21.57 46.98 -1.51
N THR A 510 20.47 47.74 -1.35
CA THR A 510 20.22 48.94 -2.16
C THR A 510 21.21 50.01 -1.78
N THR A 511 22.14 50.31 -2.67
CA THR A 511 23.09 51.41 -2.53
C THR A 511 22.35 52.70 -2.92
N THR A 512 22.16 53.61 -1.98
CA THR A 512 21.67 54.96 -2.30
C THR A 512 22.82 55.85 -2.66
N VAL A 513 22.89 56.26 -3.91
CA VAL A 513 23.82 57.31 -4.34
C VAL A 513 23.04 58.63 -4.39
N ALA A 514 23.43 59.54 -3.55
CA ALA A 514 22.79 60.83 -3.48
C ALA A 514 23.86 61.94 -3.48
N THR A 515 23.50 63.11 -3.97
CA THR A 515 24.30 64.32 -3.86
C THR A 515 23.60 65.40 -3.09
N THR A 516 24.29 66.10 -2.22
CA THR A 516 23.85 67.32 -1.54
C THR A 516 24.22 68.55 -2.32
N ASP A 517 25.04 68.47 -3.35
CA ASP A 517 25.48 69.55 -4.20
C ASP A 517 24.53 69.64 -5.42
N SER A 518 23.90 70.80 -5.59
CA SER A 518 23.02 71.11 -6.73
C SER A 518 23.72 71.09 -8.08
N ASN A 519 25.03 71.14 -8.13
CA ASN A 519 25.85 71.07 -9.34
C ASN A 519 26.08 69.63 -9.87
N LEU A 520 25.74 68.62 -9.06
CA LEU A 520 25.83 67.20 -9.44
C LEU A 520 24.43 66.64 -9.74
N THR A 521 24.38 65.81 -10.70
CA THR A 521 23.20 64.97 -10.99
C THR A 521 23.57 63.52 -10.82
N VAL A 522 22.67 62.77 -10.21
CA VAL A 522 22.77 61.30 -10.10
C VAL A 522 21.58 60.70 -10.79
N ALA A 523 21.75 59.89 -11.76
CA ALA A 523 20.70 59.18 -12.49
C ALA A 523 21.03 57.67 -12.52
N GLU A 524 20.01 56.88 -12.18
CA GLU A 524 20.10 55.42 -12.35
C GLU A 524 19.67 55.07 -13.78
N THR A 525 20.50 54.35 -14.52
CA THR A 525 20.24 54.04 -15.93
C THR A 525 20.61 52.57 -16.29
N PRO A 526 19.61 51.73 -16.66
CA PRO A 526 18.18 51.97 -16.60
C PRO A 526 17.61 51.93 -15.15
N SER A 527 16.46 52.48 -14.91
CA SER A 527 15.85 52.50 -13.59
C SER A 527 15.74 51.08 -12.99
N GLY A 528 16.17 50.89 -11.72
CA GLY A 528 16.21 49.59 -11.05
C GLY A 528 17.43 48.73 -11.37
N SER A 529 18.43 49.24 -12.12
CA SER A 529 19.65 48.50 -12.48
C SER A 529 20.77 48.64 -11.45
N HIS A 530 20.61 49.55 -10.47
CA HIS A 530 21.68 49.96 -9.54
C HIS A 530 22.95 50.50 -10.22
N ASN A 531 22.85 50.87 -11.49
CA ASN A 531 23.92 51.51 -12.25
C ASN A 531 23.69 53.07 -12.22
N TYR A 532 24.48 53.75 -11.41
CA TYR A 532 24.33 55.17 -11.18
C TYR A 532 25.34 55.95 -12.03
N GLN A 533 24.81 56.81 -12.87
CA GLN A 533 25.63 57.78 -13.60
C GLN A 533 25.62 59.12 -12.82
N VAL A 534 26.84 59.59 -12.52
CA VAL A 534 27.03 60.88 -11.85
C VAL A 534 27.52 61.86 -12.89
N GLY A 535 26.75 62.93 -13.07
CA GLY A 535 27.06 63.96 -14.03
C GLY A 535 27.03 65.37 -13.40
N LEU A 536 27.51 66.33 -14.15
CA LEU A 536 27.37 67.73 -13.77
C LEU A 536 26.06 68.29 -14.27
N ASN A 537 25.40 69.11 -13.45
CA ASN A 537 24.22 69.85 -13.85
C ASN A 537 24.60 70.83 -15.01
N LYS A 538 23.63 71.03 -15.93
CA LYS A 538 23.82 71.98 -17.03
C LYS A 538 24.05 73.44 -16.55
N ASN A 539 23.48 73.79 -15.44
CA ASN A 539 23.66 75.09 -14.81
C ASN A 539 24.38 74.93 -13.48
N LEU A 540 25.61 75.28 -13.44
CA LEU A 540 26.39 75.23 -12.20
C LEU A 540 26.15 76.51 -11.42
N THR A 541 25.74 76.40 -10.15
CA THR A 541 25.46 77.55 -9.28
C THR A 541 26.30 77.53 -8.03
N GLY A 542 26.58 78.71 -7.48
CA GLY A 542 27.38 78.84 -6.23
C GLY A 542 28.88 78.51 -6.41
N MET A 543 29.34 78.26 -7.62
CA MET A 543 30.75 78.00 -7.88
C MET A 543 31.56 79.28 -7.67
N GLN A 544 32.64 79.23 -6.93
CA GLN A 544 33.53 80.40 -6.69
C GLN A 544 34.44 80.58 -7.90
N SER A 545 34.83 79.48 -8.57
CA SER A 545 35.58 79.50 -9.85
C SER A 545 35.44 78.18 -10.60
N ALA A 546 35.50 78.21 -11.89
CA ALA A 546 35.77 77.05 -12.74
C ALA A 546 37.17 77.22 -13.30
N GLU A 547 37.97 76.21 -13.16
CA GLU A 547 39.37 76.22 -13.62
C GLU A 547 39.60 75.02 -14.57
N PHE A 548 40.02 75.30 -15.75
CA PHE A 548 40.40 74.36 -16.79
C PHE A 548 41.87 74.40 -17.00
N THR A 549 42.60 73.39 -16.67
CA THR A 549 44.06 73.32 -16.84
C THR A 549 44.40 72.13 -17.71
N ASN A 550 45.40 72.30 -18.57
CA ASN A 550 45.98 71.19 -19.30
C ASN A 550 46.77 70.25 -18.33
N ALA A 551 47.12 69.07 -18.80
CA ALA A 551 47.77 68.04 -17.99
C ALA A 551 49.12 68.49 -17.38
N THR A 552 49.78 69.51 -17.97
CA THR A 552 51.02 70.04 -17.52
C THR A 552 50.94 71.29 -16.66
N GLY A 553 49.74 71.86 -16.50
CA GLY A 553 49.50 73.05 -15.73
C GLY A 553 49.99 74.35 -16.39
N THR A 554 50.54 74.32 -17.64
CA THR A 554 51.08 75.48 -18.36
C THR A 554 50.00 76.31 -19.04
N GLU A 555 48.84 75.75 -19.28
CA GLU A 555 47.71 76.48 -19.86
C GLU A 555 46.50 76.39 -18.89
N GLN A 556 45.98 77.52 -18.55
CA GLN A 556 44.85 77.58 -17.57
C GLN A 556 43.82 78.61 -18.05
N THR A 557 42.57 78.21 -17.96
CA THR A 557 41.44 79.14 -18.09
C THR A 557 40.64 79.11 -16.75
N ARG A 558 40.61 80.24 -16.10
CA ARG A 558 39.84 80.38 -14.84
C ARG A 558 38.66 81.36 -15.03
N ILE A 559 37.50 80.94 -14.74
CA ILE A 559 36.29 81.72 -14.70
C ILE A 559 35.89 81.90 -13.23
N SER A 560 35.81 83.14 -12.75
CA SER A 560 35.47 83.42 -11.36
C SER A 560 34.67 84.74 -11.29
N GLN A 561 34.21 85.08 -10.11
CA GLN A 561 33.51 86.34 -9.87
C GLN A 561 34.38 87.56 -10.23
N ALA A 562 35.71 87.44 -10.21
CA ALA A 562 36.64 88.49 -10.64
C ALA A 562 36.79 88.62 -12.17
N GLY A 563 36.14 87.69 -12.94
CA GLY A 563 36.23 87.68 -14.39
C GLY A 563 36.76 86.35 -14.97
N VAL A 564 37.05 86.38 -16.26
CA VAL A 564 37.71 85.28 -16.98
C VAL A 564 39.19 85.59 -17.18
N VAL A 565 40.04 84.70 -16.77
CA VAL A 565 41.51 84.78 -16.93
C VAL A 565 41.99 83.55 -17.71
N ILE A 566 42.68 83.80 -18.81
CA ILE A 566 43.28 82.75 -19.62
C ILE A 566 44.78 82.94 -19.56
N THR A 567 45.49 81.97 -19.05
CA THR A 567 46.93 82.01 -18.93
C THR A 567 47.53 80.90 -19.82
N LYS A 568 48.46 81.21 -20.64
CA LYS A 568 49.26 80.24 -21.38
C LYS A 568 50.75 80.65 -21.26
N ASP A 569 51.50 79.76 -20.70
CA ASP A 569 52.92 80.01 -20.39
C ASP A 569 53.04 81.31 -19.50
N SER A 570 53.69 82.33 -19.93
CA SER A 570 53.79 83.57 -19.19
C SER A 570 52.85 84.72 -19.67
N THR A 571 52.03 84.43 -20.61
CA THR A 571 51.06 85.40 -21.19
C THR A 571 49.64 85.20 -20.53
N THR A 572 49.03 86.28 -20.10
CA THR A 572 47.76 86.29 -19.50
C THR A 572 46.76 87.21 -20.23
N VAL A 573 45.66 86.68 -20.69
CA VAL A 573 44.53 87.46 -21.21
C VAL A 573 43.41 87.41 -20.17
N SER A 574 42.84 88.60 -19.85
CA SER A 574 41.73 88.62 -18.85
C SER A 574 40.63 89.57 -19.26
N LEU A 575 39.40 89.12 -19.00
CA LEU A 575 38.20 89.90 -19.11
C LEU A 575 37.62 90.10 -17.70
N LYS A 576 37.72 91.28 -17.20
CA LYS A 576 37.28 91.73 -15.87
C LYS A 576 36.20 92.85 -15.97
N ALA A 577 35.53 93.14 -14.87
CA ALA A 577 34.66 94.26 -14.83
C ALA A 577 35.29 95.59 -15.25
N THR A 578 36.53 95.72 -15.16
CA THR A 578 37.33 96.86 -15.63
C THR A 578 37.62 96.88 -17.09
N GLY A 579 37.24 95.86 -17.86
CA GLY A 579 37.52 95.79 -19.30
C GLY A 579 38.40 94.52 -19.68
N LEU A 580 38.68 94.45 -20.96
CA LEU A 580 39.52 93.39 -21.56
C LEU A 580 40.97 93.77 -21.53
N ASP A 581 41.85 93.02 -20.89
CA ASP A 581 43.25 93.09 -21.01
C ASP A 581 43.71 91.85 -21.84
N ASN A 582 44.16 92.10 -23.02
CA ASN A 582 44.58 91.02 -23.94
C ASN A 582 46.07 90.67 -23.84
N GLY A 583 46.72 91.10 -22.76
CA GLY A 583 48.14 90.74 -22.49
C GLY A 583 49.15 91.15 -23.57
N GLY A 584 48.84 92.23 -24.25
CA GLY A 584 49.72 92.71 -25.33
C GLY A 584 49.68 91.90 -26.66
N GLN A 585 48.71 90.95 -26.76
CA GLN A 585 48.48 90.10 -27.92
C GLN A 585 47.67 90.81 -29.01
N THR A 586 47.73 90.34 -30.19
CA THR A 586 46.86 90.87 -31.29
C THR A 586 45.44 90.48 -31.07
N ILE A 587 44.43 91.40 -31.08
CA ILE A 587 43.04 91.06 -31.09
C ILE A 587 42.67 90.80 -32.55
N THR A 588 42.40 89.59 -32.90
CA THR A 588 42.01 89.18 -34.24
C THR A 588 40.49 89.02 -34.32
N ASN A 589 39.91 89.03 -35.55
CA ASN A 589 38.50 88.84 -35.78
C ASN A 589 37.59 89.92 -35.13
N VAL A 590 38.13 91.15 -34.99
CA VAL A 590 37.36 92.25 -34.55
C VAL A 590 36.41 92.63 -35.71
N TYR A 591 35.13 92.56 -35.43
CA TYR A 591 34.05 92.95 -36.36
C TYR A 591 34.11 94.47 -36.63
N ALA A 592 33.57 94.90 -37.78
CA ALA A 592 33.59 96.35 -38.09
C ALA A 592 32.73 97.11 -37.03
N GLY A 593 33.35 98.04 -36.33
CA GLY A 593 32.62 98.87 -35.40
C GLY A 593 31.61 99.79 -36.15
N SER A 594 30.40 99.98 -35.55
CA SER A 594 29.28 100.73 -36.09
C SER A 594 28.98 102.06 -35.31
N ASN A 595 29.46 102.08 -34.06
CA ASN A 595 29.29 103.25 -33.15
C ASN A 595 30.61 103.86 -32.81
N ASP A 596 30.67 105.07 -32.40
CA ASP A 596 31.85 105.82 -32.04
C ASP A 596 32.74 105.23 -30.95
N THR A 597 32.13 104.27 -30.16
CA THR A 597 32.80 103.55 -29.07
C THR A 597 33.29 102.17 -29.44
N ASP A 598 33.00 101.67 -30.65
CA ASP A 598 33.29 100.35 -31.05
C ASP A 598 34.81 100.22 -31.52
N ALA A 599 35.41 99.07 -31.33
CA ALA A 599 36.67 98.83 -31.84
C ALA A 599 36.63 98.63 -33.35
N VAL A 600 37.51 99.42 -34.04
CA VAL A 600 37.63 99.37 -35.50
C VAL A 600 38.61 98.29 -35.94
N ASN A 601 38.24 97.43 -36.86
CA ASN A 601 39.04 96.44 -37.45
C ASN A 601 39.79 96.91 -38.71
N VAL A 602 40.85 96.22 -39.00
CA VAL A 602 41.70 96.55 -40.15
C VAL A 602 40.95 96.43 -41.49
N ARG A 603 39.88 95.68 -41.56
CA ARG A 603 39.05 95.49 -42.75
C ARG A 603 38.08 96.75 -42.96
N GLN A 604 37.53 97.31 -41.94
CA GLN A 604 36.77 98.57 -42.03
C GLN A 604 37.67 99.70 -42.61
N LEU A 605 38.91 99.58 -42.28
CA LEU A 605 39.85 100.52 -42.82
C LEU A 605 40.23 100.24 -44.29
N LYS A 606 40.00 99.02 -44.77
CA LYS A 606 40.40 98.52 -46.11
C LYS A 606 39.25 98.37 -47.11
N ASP A 607 37.95 98.19 -46.69
CA ASP A 607 36.94 97.68 -47.59
C ASP A 607 35.66 98.41 -47.63
N SER A 608 35.30 98.87 -48.85
CA SER A 608 33.98 99.23 -49.27
C SER A 608 33.45 98.27 -50.36
N ARG A 609 33.92 97.03 -50.39
CA ARG A 609 33.45 96.09 -51.46
C ARG A 609 33.27 94.65 -51.00
N SER A 610 32.06 94.07 -51.02
CA SER A 610 31.79 92.64 -50.96
C SER A 610 30.77 92.21 -51.99
N LYS A 611 30.91 91.06 -52.60
CA LYS A 611 29.97 90.40 -53.53
C LYS A 611 29.54 89.07 -52.97
N VAL A 612 28.21 88.75 -52.98
CA VAL A 612 27.66 87.47 -52.47
C VAL A 612 26.80 86.85 -53.57
N GLU A 613 26.97 85.55 -53.88
CA GLU A 613 26.27 84.81 -54.91
C GLU A 613 25.83 83.43 -54.27
N THR A 614 24.63 82.81 -54.70
CA THR A 614 24.21 81.45 -54.34
C THR A 614 24.33 80.48 -55.48
N ALA A 615 24.84 79.28 -55.20
CA ALA A 615 25.00 78.14 -56.11
C ALA A 615 23.70 77.25 -56.19
N GLN A 616 22.77 77.42 -55.32
CA GLN A 616 21.53 76.55 -55.23
C GLN A 616 20.29 77.44 -55.15
N PRO A 617 19.82 78.09 -56.23
CA PRO A 617 18.68 79.03 -56.16
C PRO A 617 17.32 78.40 -55.89
N THR A 618 17.22 77.08 -56.00
CA THR A 618 15.90 76.37 -55.74
C THR A 618 15.56 76.29 -54.26
N TYR A 619 16.57 76.19 -53.37
CA TYR A 619 16.37 75.94 -51.95
C TYR A 619 16.78 77.13 -51.06
N VAL A 620 17.63 77.98 -51.57
CA VAL A 620 18.15 79.14 -50.82
C VAL A 620 17.93 80.37 -51.63
N GLN A 621 17.37 81.45 -51.09
CA GLN A 621 17.19 82.76 -51.69
C GLN A 621 18.13 83.77 -51.03
N ILE A 622 18.75 84.53 -51.82
CA ILE A 622 19.53 85.68 -51.38
C ILE A 622 18.84 86.93 -51.87
N GLN A 623 18.42 87.74 -50.94
CA GLN A 623 17.83 89.08 -51.23
C GLN A 623 18.88 90.20 -50.90
N THR A 624 19.07 91.05 -51.75
CA THR A 624 19.99 92.20 -51.52
C THR A 624 19.16 93.46 -51.36
N SER A 625 19.36 94.20 -50.27
CA SER A 625 18.90 95.55 -50.05
C SER A 625 20.06 96.45 -49.74
N ARG A 626 19.90 97.67 -50.04
CA ARG A 626 20.89 98.70 -49.78
C ARG A 626 20.40 99.62 -48.69
N GLU A 627 21.22 99.83 -47.68
CA GLU A 627 20.86 100.76 -46.64
C GLU A 627 20.80 102.20 -47.15
N ASN A 628 19.99 103.06 -46.57
CA ASN A 628 19.87 104.38 -46.99
C ASN A 628 21.14 105.19 -46.73
N PRO A 629 21.75 105.78 -47.78
CA PRO A 629 23.04 106.42 -47.65
C PRO A 629 23.06 107.67 -46.72
N THR A 630 21.88 108.10 -46.29
CA THR A 630 21.74 109.35 -45.42
C THR A 630 21.76 108.99 -43.93
N THR A 631 21.50 107.69 -43.51
CA THR A 631 21.44 107.30 -42.10
C THR A 631 22.51 106.21 -41.77
N ASN A 632 23.11 105.60 -42.77
CA ASN A 632 24.12 104.55 -42.52
C ASN A 632 25.07 104.50 -43.79
N SER A 633 26.20 103.95 -43.70
CA SER A 633 27.28 103.98 -44.68
C SER A 633 26.97 103.38 -46.06
N GLY A 634 25.72 103.21 -46.44
CA GLY A 634 25.30 102.68 -47.78
C GLY A 634 25.77 101.19 -48.00
N ALA A 635 25.99 100.51 -47.00
CA ALA A 635 26.42 99.05 -47.08
C ALA A 635 25.25 98.21 -47.72
N THR A 636 25.69 97.21 -48.47
CA THR A 636 24.74 96.26 -49.10
C THR A 636 24.45 95.13 -48.12
N ILE A 637 23.20 94.92 -47.80
CA ILE A 637 22.78 93.83 -46.91
C ILE A 637 22.31 92.64 -47.75
N TYR A 638 22.85 91.52 -47.47
CA TYR A 638 22.50 90.20 -48.02
C TYR A 638 21.73 89.41 -47.03
N SER A 639 20.45 89.08 -47.29
CA SER A 639 19.66 88.22 -46.49
C SER A 639 19.50 86.86 -47.15
N VAL A 640 19.88 85.81 -46.44
CA VAL A 640 19.90 84.40 -46.93
C VAL A 640 18.78 83.67 -46.18
N GLY A 641 17.79 83.15 -46.89
CA GLY A 641 16.68 82.39 -46.34
C GLY A 641 16.35 81.12 -47.13
N LEU A 642 15.66 80.19 -46.54
CA LEU A 642 15.14 79.08 -47.32
C LEU A 642 14.00 79.54 -48.24
N SER A 643 13.98 79.00 -49.48
CA SER A 643 12.87 79.27 -50.40
C SER A 643 11.53 78.78 -49.90
N PRO A 644 10.38 79.33 -50.26
CA PRO A 644 9.09 78.84 -49.85
C PRO A 644 8.80 77.37 -50.14
N TYR A 645 9.49 76.76 -51.08
CA TYR A 645 9.38 75.34 -51.44
C TYR A 645 9.98 74.44 -50.36
N ALA A 646 11.00 74.87 -49.67
CA ALA A 646 11.61 74.07 -48.61
C ALA A 646 10.91 74.18 -47.23
N GLN A 647 10.02 75.17 -47.06
CA GLN A 647 9.31 75.41 -45.82
C GLN A 647 7.98 74.69 -45.68
N SER A 648 7.46 74.02 -46.75
CA SER A 648 6.07 73.47 -46.73
C SER A 648 5.95 72.02 -46.28
N GLY A 649 6.98 71.40 -45.81
CA GLY A 649 7.02 69.97 -45.64
C GLY A 649 7.36 69.35 -44.28
N ILE A 650 8.04 70.01 -43.39
CA ILE A 650 8.55 69.34 -42.16
C ILE A 650 8.52 70.32 -40.96
N ASP A 651 7.58 70.09 -40.05
CA ASP A 651 7.64 70.73 -38.71
C ASP A 651 8.53 69.88 -37.76
N TYR A 652 9.79 70.27 -37.58
CA TYR A 652 10.78 69.63 -36.78
C TYR A 652 10.77 70.04 -35.30
N SER A 653 9.74 70.75 -34.85
CA SER A 653 9.80 71.36 -33.51
C SER A 653 9.72 70.37 -32.33
N ASN A 654 9.39 69.08 -32.54
CA ASN A 654 9.10 68.17 -31.45
C ASN A 654 9.34 66.66 -31.73
N THR A 655 9.94 66.24 -32.83
CA THR A 655 10.22 64.83 -33.12
C THR A 655 11.65 64.74 -33.68
N TYR A 656 12.44 63.92 -33.04
CA TYR A 656 13.81 63.63 -33.45
C TYR A 656 13.89 62.25 -34.12
N LEU A 657 14.53 62.21 -35.27
CA LEU A 657 14.85 60.97 -35.97
C LEU A 657 16.38 60.89 -36.07
N GLY A 658 17.02 60.05 -35.31
CA GLY A 658 18.44 59.88 -35.24
C GLY A 658 18.90 58.41 -35.36
N PRO A 659 20.17 58.14 -35.23
CA PRO A 659 20.76 56.79 -35.32
C PRO A 659 20.17 55.83 -34.30
N ASP A 660 19.64 56.36 -33.20
CA ASP A 660 19.08 55.54 -32.10
C ASP A 660 17.57 55.35 -32.19
N GLY A 661 16.94 55.84 -33.32
CA GLY A 661 15.51 55.61 -33.53
C GLY A 661 14.68 56.90 -33.54
N ILE A 662 13.40 56.79 -33.29
CA ILE A 662 12.43 57.91 -33.30
C ILE A 662 12.10 58.30 -31.86
N ASP A 663 12.49 59.56 -31.49
CA ASP A 663 12.01 60.15 -30.24
C ASP A 663 10.79 61.02 -30.55
N ALA A 664 9.65 60.61 -30.11
CA ALA A 664 8.40 61.36 -30.31
C ALA A 664 8.14 62.42 -29.19
N ASN A 665 9.11 62.63 -28.29
CA ASN A 665 9.05 63.63 -27.23
C ASN A 665 7.71 63.60 -26.41
N GLY A 666 7.28 62.35 -26.02
CA GLY A 666 6.09 62.16 -25.25
C GLY A 666 4.75 62.27 -26.01
N LYS A 667 4.81 62.51 -27.32
CA LYS A 667 3.59 62.57 -28.15
C LYS A 667 3.19 61.19 -28.69
N LYS A 668 1.91 61.04 -29.01
CA LYS A 668 1.38 59.82 -29.60
C LYS A 668 1.91 59.63 -31.02
N ILE A 669 2.40 58.40 -31.31
CA ILE A 669 2.60 57.96 -32.67
C ILE A 669 1.27 57.35 -33.15
N THR A 670 0.66 57.97 -34.15
CA THR A 670 -0.63 57.55 -34.74
C THR A 670 -0.42 56.93 -36.12
N ASN A 671 -1.42 56.18 -36.62
CA ASN A 671 -1.36 55.50 -37.91
C ASN A 671 -0.31 54.40 -38.03
N VAL A 672 0.06 53.76 -36.89
CA VAL A 672 0.90 52.59 -36.87
C VAL A 672 0.09 51.39 -37.37
N ALA A 673 0.50 50.79 -38.46
CA ALA A 673 -0.10 49.55 -38.94
C ALA A 673 0.08 48.42 -37.91
N PRO A 674 -0.79 47.37 -37.90
CA PRO A 674 -0.56 46.22 -37.05
C PRO A 674 0.78 45.53 -37.37
N GLY A 675 1.65 45.43 -36.37
CA GLY A 675 2.89 44.68 -36.50
C GLY A 675 2.69 43.18 -36.30
N SER A 676 3.62 42.38 -36.78
CA SER A 676 3.62 40.93 -36.56
C SER A 676 3.85 40.63 -35.07
N VAL A 677 2.94 39.90 -34.44
CA VAL A 677 3.08 39.43 -33.05
C VAL A 677 3.54 37.98 -33.06
N SER A 678 4.88 37.80 -33.17
CA SER A 678 5.50 36.46 -33.18
C SER A 678 6.84 36.50 -32.46
N ALA A 679 7.37 35.33 -32.11
CA ALA A 679 8.68 35.23 -31.48
C ALA A 679 9.77 35.81 -32.41
N GLY A 680 10.53 36.80 -31.91
CA GLY A 680 11.59 37.48 -32.68
C GLY A 680 11.13 38.63 -33.56
N SER A 681 9.84 39.03 -33.55
CA SER A 681 9.36 40.19 -34.25
C SER A 681 9.96 41.46 -33.66
N THR A 682 10.40 42.38 -34.54
CA THR A 682 10.88 43.72 -34.22
C THR A 682 9.86 44.81 -34.61
N ASP A 683 8.65 44.42 -35.02
CA ASP A 683 7.61 45.34 -35.41
C ASP A 683 7.00 46.09 -34.20
N ALA A 684 6.64 47.34 -34.41
CA ALA A 684 5.91 48.09 -33.41
C ALA A 684 4.46 47.56 -33.31
N VAL A 685 4.00 47.37 -32.10
CA VAL A 685 2.62 46.93 -31.81
C VAL A 685 1.73 48.15 -31.60
N ASN A 686 0.59 48.19 -32.25
CA ASN A 686 -0.36 49.30 -32.07
C ASN A 686 -1.35 49.04 -30.92
N GLY A 687 -2.02 50.08 -30.44
CA GLY A 687 -2.94 50.00 -29.32
C GLY A 687 -4.15 49.03 -29.54
N GLY A 688 -4.52 48.76 -30.82
CA GLY A 688 -5.56 47.78 -31.13
C GLY A 688 -5.13 46.34 -30.84
N GLN A 689 -3.90 45.98 -31.20
CA GLN A 689 -3.35 44.65 -30.90
C GLN A 689 -3.19 44.41 -29.40
N LEU A 690 -2.72 45.42 -28.67
CA LEU A 690 -2.61 45.33 -27.19
C LEU A 690 -4.00 45.25 -26.53
N TYR A 691 -4.99 45.96 -27.08
CA TYR A 691 -6.36 45.85 -26.57
C TYR A 691 -6.94 44.44 -26.76
N GLN A 692 -6.74 43.82 -27.91
CA GLN A 692 -7.15 42.41 -28.15
C GLN A 692 -6.45 41.44 -27.22
N THR A 693 -5.15 41.61 -26.99
CA THR A 693 -4.41 40.79 -26.03
C THR A 693 -4.95 40.93 -24.61
N ASN A 694 -5.24 42.15 -24.18
CA ASN A 694 -5.83 42.44 -22.86
C ASN A 694 -7.25 41.85 -22.73
N GLN A 695 -8.05 41.86 -23.80
CA GLN A 695 -9.35 41.16 -23.79
C GLN A 695 -9.19 39.64 -23.63
N ALA A 696 -8.23 39.02 -24.34
CA ALA A 696 -7.95 37.59 -24.18
C ALA A 696 -7.47 37.24 -22.77
N VAL A 697 -6.63 38.07 -22.16
CA VAL A 697 -6.19 37.92 -20.77
C VAL A 697 -7.37 38.06 -19.80
N GLN A 698 -8.27 38.99 -20.03
CA GLN A 698 -9.45 39.12 -19.19
C GLN A 698 -10.39 37.92 -19.33
N GLN A 699 -10.61 37.42 -20.53
CA GLN A 699 -11.40 36.21 -20.78
C GLN A 699 -10.80 35.01 -20.07
N ASN A 700 -9.48 34.81 -20.17
CA ASN A 700 -8.79 33.74 -19.45
C ASN A 700 -8.95 33.86 -17.94
N SER A 701 -8.89 35.06 -17.39
CA SER A 701 -9.11 35.33 -15.97
C SER A 701 -10.51 34.93 -15.51
N ASP A 702 -11.52 35.26 -16.35
CA ASP A 702 -12.92 34.93 -16.08
C ASP A 702 -13.12 33.38 -16.16
N ASP A 703 -12.49 32.72 -17.11
CA ASP A 703 -12.59 31.26 -17.29
C ASP A 703 -11.85 30.52 -16.17
N ILE A 704 -10.73 31.02 -15.70
CA ILE A 704 -10.03 30.50 -14.51
C ILE A 704 -10.94 30.62 -13.27
N SER A 705 -11.61 31.76 -13.11
CA SER A 705 -12.56 31.97 -12.01
C SER A 705 -13.74 31.01 -12.03
N LYS A 706 -14.30 30.76 -13.24
CA LYS A 706 -15.34 29.74 -13.44
C LYS A 706 -14.85 28.33 -13.12
N LEU A 707 -13.61 28.01 -13.51
CA LEU A 707 -12.99 26.70 -13.24
C LEU A 707 -12.77 26.47 -11.74
N TYR A 708 -12.31 27.50 -11.01
CA TYR A 708 -12.17 27.44 -9.55
C TYR A 708 -13.53 27.20 -8.87
N ASN A 709 -14.58 27.91 -9.31
CA ASN A 709 -15.92 27.73 -8.76
C ASN A 709 -16.46 26.32 -9.04
N ARG A 710 -16.23 25.80 -10.25
CA ARG A 710 -16.63 24.44 -10.63
C ARG A 710 -15.86 23.37 -9.86
N SER A 711 -14.57 23.58 -9.61
CA SER A 711 -13.75 22.68 -8.79
C SER A 711 -14.23 22.66 -7.34
N ALA A 712 -14.54 23.82 -6.78
CA ALA A 712 -15.09 23.93 -5.43
C ALA A 712 -16.48 23.25 -5.32
N GLU A 713 -17.31 23.34 -6.35
CA GLU A 713 -18.60 22.65 -6.41
C GLU A 713 -18.43 21.13 -6.50
N LEU A 714 -17.48 20.66 -7.34
CA LEU A 714 -17.16 19.25 -7.48
C LEU A 714 -16.66 18.67 -6.15
N ASN A 715 -15.77 19.37 -5.46
CA ASN A 715 -15.29 18.94 -4.15
C ASN A 715 -16.45 18.83 -3.14
N ARG A 716 -17.38 19.78 -3.14
CA ARG A 716 -18.57 19.68 -2.27
C ARG A 716 -19.43 18.46 -2.63
N LYS A 717 -19.60 18.14 -3.91
CA LYS A 717 -20.32 16.93 -4.35
C LYS A 717 -19.61 15.65 -3.92
N ILE A 718 -18.28 15.60 -4.02
CA ILE A 718 -17.47 14.47 -3.53
C ILE A 718 -17.62 14.31 -2.01
N HIS A 719 -17.53 15.39 -1.26
CA HIS A 719 -17.70 15.36 0.20
C HIS A 719 -19.10 14.85 0.59
N ARG A 720 -20.15 15.28 -0.12
CA ARG A 720 -21.51 14.79 0.12
C ARG A 720 -21.65 13.30 -0.25
N ALA A 721 -21.12 12.90 -1.41
CA ALA A 721 -21.13 11.49 -1.80
C ALA A 721 -20.41 10.61 -0.78
N GLY A 722 -19.27 11.05 -0.25
CA GLY A 722 -18.56 10.37 0.82
C GLY A 722 -19.37 10.30 2.13
N ALA A 723 -20.04 11.37 2.50
CA ALA A 723 -20.91 11.39 3.67
C ALA A 723 -22.12 10.46 3.50
N HIS A 724 -22.74 10.41 2.32
CA HIS A 724 -23.80 9.46 1.99
C HIS A 724 -23.34 8.01 2.10
N ALA A 725 -22.17 7.71 1.52
CA ALA A 725 -21.59 6.37 1.58
C ALA A 725 -21.33 5.94 3.04
N ALA A 726 -20.76 6.84 3.86
CA ALA A 726 -20.52 6.57 5.27
C ALA A 726 -21.83 6.37 6.06
N ALA A 727 -22.86 7.18 5.79
CA ALA A 727 -24.15 7.04 6.45
C ALA A 727 -24.87 5.74 6.06
N LEU A 728 -24.83 5.37 4.77
CA LEU A 728 -25.41 4.11 4.27
C LEU A 728 -24.64 2.88 4.78
N ALA A 729 -23.31 2.98 4.90
CA ALA A 729 -22.48 1.92 5.47
C ALA A 729 -22.73 1.69 6.98
N ALA A 730 -23.20 2.70 7.69
CA ALA A 730 -23.57 2.59 9.10
C ALA A 730 -24.90 1.90 9.35
N LEU A 731 -25.66 1.57 8.28
CA LEU A 731 -26.92 0.86 8.39
C LEU A 731 -26.67 -0.63 8.57
N HIS A 732 -26.93 -1.13 9.76
CA HIS A 732 -26.82 -2.56 10.06
C HIS A 732 -28.17 -3.14 10.44
N PRO A 733 -28.53 -4.31 9.91
CA PRO A 733 -29.72 -5.02 10.34
C PRO A 733 -29.53 -5.58 11.75
N LEU A 734 -30.60 -5.67 12.51
CA LEU A 734 -30.62 -6.47 13.74
C LEU A 734 -30.53 -7.97 13.40
N ASP A 735 -30.20 -8.79 14.38
CA ASP A 735 -30.21 -10.24 14.24
C ASP A 735 -31.61 -10.76 13.83
N PHE A 736 -31.64 -11.92 13.17
CA PHE A 736 -32.87 -12.49 12.70
C PHE A 736 -33.79 -12.92 13.89
N ASP A 737 -35.00 -12.45 13.88
CA ASP A 737 -36.05 -12.86 14.82
C ASP A 737 -37.29 -13.27 14.02
N GLU A 738 -37.77 -14.47 14.25
CA GLU A 738 -38.97 -15.00 13.54
C GLU A 738 -40.23 -14.18 13.79
N ASN A 739 -40.32 -13.50 14.92
CA ASN A 739 -41.46 -12.67 15.30
C ASN A 739 -41.33 -11.22 14.80
N HIS A 740 -40.11 -10.79 14.48
CA HIS A 740 -39.80 -9.42 14.05
C HIS A 740 -38.96 -9.42 12.77
N ARG A 741 -39.61 -9.70 11.64
CA ARG A 741 -38.96 -9.87 10.33
C ARG A 741 -38.57 -8.56 9.65
N VAL A 742 -38.97 -7.45 10.21
CA VAL A 742 -38.67 -6.13 9.68
C VAL A 742 -37.90 -5.34 10.74
N SER A 743 -36.77 -4.78 10.38
CA SER A 743 -36.00 -3.87 11.23
C SER A 743 -35.69 -2.59 10.49
N ALA A 744 -35.56 -1.49 11.22
CA ALA A 744 -35.12 -0.22 10.70
C ALA A 744 -33.83 0.21 11.41
N SER A 745 -32.94 0.85 10.68
CA SER A 745 -31.67 1.36 11.18
C SER A 745 -31.47 2.80 10.74
N LEU A 746 -30.95 3.62 11.62
CA LEU A 746 -30.55 5.00 11.33
C LEU A 746 -29.02 5.04 11.36
N GLY A 747 -28.42 5.56 10.29
CA GLY A 747 -26.99 5.76 10.15
C GLY A 747 -26.65 7.24 10.02
N LEU A 748 -25.62 7.69 10.68
CA LEU A 748 -25.05 9.02 10.50
C LEU A 748 -23.65 8.86 9.91
N GLY A 749 -23.34 9.64 8.88
CA GLY A 749 -22.05 9.64 8.25
C GLY A 749 -21.53 11.03 8.06
N GLN A 750 -20.23 11.22 8.27
CA GLN A 750 -19.54 12.46 8.01
C GLN A 750 -18.32 12.19 7.14
N TYR A 751 -18.13 13.04 6.16
CA TYR A 751 -16.92 13.01 5.33
C TYR A 751 -16.48 14.44 5.05
N HIS A 752 -15.29 14.80 5.51
CA HIS A 752 -14.81 16.18 5.51
C HIS A 752 -15.83 17.16 6.14
N SER A 753 -16.24 18.16 5.36
CA SER A 753 -17.18 19.20 5.82
C SER A 753 -18.66 18.84 5.59
N SER A 754 -18.96 17.64 5.11
CA SER A 754 -20.31 17.23 4.77
C SER A 754 -20.79 16.12 5.69
N GLY A 755 -22.02 16.25 6.19
CA GLY A 755 -22.71 15.23 6.96
C GLY A 755 -23.93 14.70 6.20
N ALA A 756 -24.26 13.44 6.41
CA ALA A 756 -25.45 12.79 5.90
C ALA A 756 -26.10 11.93 6.97
N ALA A 757 -27.42 11.80 6.89
CA ALA A 757 -28.20 10.85 7.67
C ALA A 757 -28.83 9.83 6.71
N ALA A 758 -28.81 8.57 7.08
CA ALA A 758 -29.39 7.49 6.32
C ALA A 758 -30.44 6.74 7.15
N LEU A 759 -31.51 6.34 6.51
CA LEU A 759 -32.51 5.43 7.08
C LEU A 759 -32.53 4.16 6.23
N GLY A 760 -32.43 3.01 6.86
CA GLY A 760 -32.51 1.70 6.22
C GLY A 760 -33.65 0.87 6.78
N ILE A 761 -34.32 0.14 5.90
CA ILE A 761 -35.30 -0.86 6.23
C ILE A 761 -34.78 -2.21 5.75
N PHE A 762 -34.80 -3.18 6.63
CA PHE A 762 -34.34 -4.53 6.36
C PHE A 762 -35.51 -5.48 6.56
N VAL A 763 -35.86 -6.24 5.54
CA VAL A 763 -36.90 -7.23 5.56
C VAL A 763 -36.25 -8.60 5.42
N ARG A 764 -36.41 -9.44 6.42
CA ARG A 764 -35.94 -10.83 6.47
C ARG A 764 -37.08 -11.81 6.46
N PRO A 765 -37.59 -12.22 5.31
CA PRO A 765 -38.63 -13.23 5.22
C PRO A 765 -38.22 -14.58 5.81
N THR A 766 -36.93 -14.93 5.70
CA THR A 766 -36.30 -16.10 6.28
C THR A 766 -34.96 -15.78 6.88
N GLU A 767 -34.38 -16.64 7.68
CA GLU A 767 -33.02 -16.47 8.23
C GLU A 767 -31.96 -16.30 7.14
N ASN A 768 -32.15 -16.98 6.01
CA ASN A 768 -31.17 -17.03 4.93
C ASN A 768 -31.40 -15.99 3.81
N PHE A 769 -32.48 -15.23 3.89
CA PHE A 769 -32.84 -14.25 2.87
C PHE A 769 -33.21 -12.91 3.49
N MET A 770 -32.57 -11.86 3.01
CA MET A 770 -32.84 -10.49 3.44
C MET A 770 -32.86 -9.56 2.24
N VAL A 771 -33.83 -8.66 2.24
CA VAL A 771 -33.87 -7.50 1.33
C VAL A 771 -33.67 -6.25 2.17
N SER A 772 -32.79 -5.38 1.73
CA SER A 772 -32.54 -4.09 2.37
C SER A 772 -32.81 -2.95 1.42
N LEU A 773 -33.45 -1.92 1.91
CA LEU A 773 -33.68 -0.66 1.22
C LEU A 773 -33.17 0.46 2.12
N GLY A 774 -32.24 1.25 1.64
CA GLY A 774 -31.70 2.38 2.37
C GLY A 774 -31.79 3.65 1.56
N GLY A 775 -32.01 4.76 2.23
CA GLY A 775 -31.95 6.09 1.66
C GLY A 775 -31.18 7.02 2.58
N SER A 776 -30.37 7.88 2.01
CA SER A 776 -29.64 8.90 2.77
C SER A 776 -29.86 10.28 2.20
N ILE A 777 -29.83 11.28 3.09
CA ILE A 777 -29.94 12.71 2.76
C ILE A 777 -28.73 13.43 3.36
N ALA A 778 -28.12 14.30 2.56
CA ALA A 778 -27.03 15.16 3.01
C ALA A 778 -27.44 16.64 2.97
N SER A 779 -26.60 17.51 3.50
CA SER A 779 -26.78 18.95 3.43
C SER A 779 -26.91 19.43 1.99
N GLY A 780 -28.02 20.12 1.64
CA GLY A 780 -28.30 20.61 0.29
C GLY A 780 -29.31 19.79 -0.52
N SER A 781 -30.09 18.95 0.16
CA SER A 781 -31.17 18.12 -0.43
C SER A 781 -30.68 17.04 -1.43
N ASP A 782 -29.38 16.73 -1.43
CA ASP A 782 -28.88 15.59 -2.19
C ASP A 782 -29.35 14.29 -1.51
N VAL A 783 -29.82 13.36 -2.30
CA VAL A 783 -30.29 12.06 -1.83
C VAL A 783 -29.56 10.92 -2.52
N MET A 784 -29.26 9.87 -1.79
CA MET A 784 -28.70 8.63 -2.33
C MET A 784 -29.46 7.45 -1.76
N GLY A 785 -29.72 6.43 -2.58
CA GLY A 785 -30.39 5.23 -2.15
C GLY A 785 -29.61 3.98 -2.50
N ASN A 786 -29.82 2.94 -1.73
CA ASN A 786 -29.33 1.61 -2.04
C ASN A 786 -30.45 0.57 -1.89
N LEU A 787 -30.37 -0.46 -2.71
CA LEU A 787 -31.20 -1.67 -2.60
C LEU A 787 -30.24 -2.85 -2.55
N GLY A 788 -30.34 -3.68 -1.54
CA GLY A 788 -29.54 -4.87 -1.37
C GLY A 788 -30.40 -6.12 -1.25
N VAL A 789 -29.95 -7.20 -1.85
CA VAL A 789 -30.48 -8.53 -1.66
C VAL A 789 -29.37 -9.41 -1.12
N HIS A 790 -29.61 -10.03 0.03
CA HIS A 790 -28.62 -10.84 0.71
C HIS A 790 -29.17 -12.26 0.85
N TYR A 791 -28.38 -13.22 0.47
CA TYR A 791 -28.70 -14.62 0.60
C TYR A 791 -27.53 -15.37 1.23
N ARG A 792 -27.83 -16.16 2.25
CA ARG A 792 -26.84 -17.01 2.92
C ARG A 792 -26.87 -18.39 2.27
N PHE A 793 -25.77 -18.79 1.67
CA PHE A 793 -25.56 -20.13 1.14
C PHE A 793 -24.96 -21.02 2.24
N GLY A 794 -25.50 -22.23 2.45
CA GLY A 794 -24.98 -23.19 3.41
C GLY A 794 -26.13 -23.80 4.24
N GLY A 795 -25.94 -25.04 4.69
CA GLY A 795 -26.95 -25.86 5.30
C GLY A 795 -27.58 -25.27 6.57
N ASP A 796 -28.73 -25.80 6.91
CA ASP A 796 -29.50 -25.48 8.10
C ASP A 796 -28.61 -25.59 9.35
N SER A 797 -28.22 -24.48 9.90
CA SER A 797 -27.73 -24.45 11.26
C SER A 797 -28.89 -24.75 12.14
N VAL A 798 -28.82 -25.84 12.89
CA VAL A 798 -29.77 -26.10 13.98
C VAL A 798 -29.61 -24.98 15.02
N ARG A 799 -30.31 -23.89 14.85
CA ARG A 799 -30.48 -22.91 15.91
C ARG A 799 -31.43 -23.45 16.93
N VAL A 800 -30.91 -23.70 18.09
CA VAL A 800 -31.77 -23.86 19.27
C VAL A 800 -32.40 -22.48 19.50
N ASN A 801 -33.70 -22.41 19.33
CA ASN A 801 -34.49 -21.21 19.56
C ASN A 801 -34.20 -20.68 20.99
N LYS A 802 -33.99 -19.36 21.14
CA LYS A 802 -33.72 -18.75 22.44
C LYS A 802 -34.72 -19.17 23.52
N THR A 803 -35.97 -19.35 23.15
CA THR A 803 -37.03 -19.86 24.02
C THR A 803 -36.76 -21.31 24.39
N GLU A 804 -36.37 -22.15 23.45
CA GLU A 804 -36.05 -23.56 23.65
C GLU A 804 -34.77 -23.72 24.49
N LEU A 805 -33.73 -22.89 24.25
CA LEU A 805 -32.56 -22.84 25.08
C LEU A 805 -32.87 -22.37 26.51
N THR A 806 -33.70 -21.36 26.67
CA THR A 806 -34.16 -20.90 27.98
C THR A 806 -34.95 -21.98 28.71
N GLN A 807 -35.77 -22.75 28.00
CA GLN A 807 -36.53 -23.88 28.55
C GLN A 807 -35.59 -25.04 28.92
N GLN A 808 -34.60 -25.36 28.10
CA GLN A 808 -33.55 -26.34 28.41
C GLN A 808 -32.73 -25.92 29.63
N VAL A 809 -32.30 -24.65 29.70
CA VAL A 809 -31.56 -24.11 30.86
C VAL A 809 -32.44 -24.18 32.13
N SER A 810 -33.75 -23.89 32.05
CA SER A 810 -34.65 -23.99 33.21
C SER A 810 -34.83 -25.44 33.66
N THR A 811 -34.94 -26.38 32.73
CA THR A 811 -35.02 -27.82 33.00
C THR A 811 -33.75 -28.33 33.65
N LEU A 812 -32.57 -28.01 33.05
CA LEU A 812 -31.27 -28.38 33.62
C LEU A 812 -31.05 -27.75 34.99
N THR A 813 -31.54 -26.54 35.22
CA THR A 813 -31.47 -25.89 36.55
C THR A 813 -32.32 -26.59 37.58
N ALA A 814 -33.53 -27.06 37.17
CA ALA A 814 -34.41 -27.85 38.03
C ALA A 814 -33.79 -29.22 38.35
N GLU A 815 -33.25 -29.89 37.34
CA GLU A 815 -32.55 -31.18 37.52
C GLU A 815 -31.32 -31.04 38.43
N ASN A 816 -30.52 -29.96 38.28
CA ASN A 816 -29.37 -29.68 39.17
C ASN A 816 -29.83 -29.42 40.62
N ARG A 817 -30.95 -28.76 40.82
CA ARG A 817 -31.53 -28.61 42.17
C ARG A 817 -31.96 -29.93 42.76
N ASP A 818 -32.60 -30.80 41.97
CA ASP A 818 -33.01 -32.13 42.40
C ASP A 818 -31.82 -33.03 42.72
N LEU A 819 -30.79 -33.00 41.87
CA LEU A 819 -29.51 -33.69 42.12
C LEU A 819 -28.81 -33.16 43.36
N SER A 820 -28.81 -31.89 43.59
CA SER A 820 -28.22 -31.28 44.80
C SER A 820 -28.97 -31.69 46.06
N ALA A 821 -30.31 -31.76 45.99
CA ALA A 821 -31.14 -32.25 47.12
C ALA A 821 -30.89 -33.74 47.38
N LYS A 822 -30.76 -34.57 46.35
CA LYS A 822 -30.42 -35.98 46.48
C LYS A 822 -29.01 -36.19 47.05
N LEU A 823 -28.04 -35.35 46.62
CA LEU A 823 -26.69 -35.36 47.16
C LEU A 823 -26.67 -34.99 48.66
N ALA A 824 -27.42 -33.97 49.04
CA ALA A 824 -27.55 -33.56 50.46
C ALA A 824 -28.20 -34.68 51.30
N SER A 825 -29.25 -35.31 50.76
CA SER A 825 -29.85 -36.46 51.41
C SER A 825 -28.90 -37.67 51.56
N SER A 826 -28.07 -37.91 50.50
CA SER A 826 -27.05 -38.97 50.53
C SER A 826 -25.95 -38.69 51.53
N ASN A 827 -25.48 -37.44 51.59
CA ASN A 827 -24.50 -37.01 52.54
C ASN A 827 -25.02 -37.13 53.99
N SER A 828 -26.28 -36.74 54.25
CA SER A 828 -26.90 -36.95 55.60
C SER A 828 -27.03 -38.44 55.97
N LYS A 829 -27.31 -39.29 54.99
CA LYS A 829 -27.31 -40.74 55.26
C LYS A 829 -25.88 -41.28 55.51
N LEU A 830 -24.89 -40.75 54.84
CA LEU A 830 -23.50 -41.11 55.05
C LEU A 830 -23.02 -40.68 56.43
N GLU A 831 -23.33 -39.45 56.86
CA GLU A 831 -23.03 -38.93 58.21
C GLU A 831 -23.70 -39.82 59.29
N ALA A 832 -24.98 -40.18 59.10
CA ALA A 832 -25.67 -41.08 60.02
C ALA A 832 -25.05 -42.49 60.04
N ALA A 833 -24.53 -42.98 58.91
CA ALA A 833 -23.83 -44.26 58.82
C ALA A 833 -22.44 -44.16 59.52
N THR A 834 -21.74 -43.07 59.32
CA THR A 834 -20.43 -42.79 59.98
C THR A 834 -20.60 -42.74 61.49
N SER A 835 -21.58 -42.00 61.96
CA SER A 835 -21.90 -41.92 63.42
C SER A 835 -22.24 -43.30 64.02
N LYS A 836 -22.92 -44.16 63.19
CA LYS A 836 -23.24 -45.52 63.61
C LYS A 836 -21.95 -46.39 63.66
N ILE A 837 -21.06 -46.21 62.74
CA ILE A 837 -19.74 -46.88 62.73
C ILE A 837 -18.91 -46.46 63.94
N ASP A 838 -18.87 -45.14 64.28
CA ASP A 838 -18.16 -44.61 65.40
C ASP A 838 -18.71 -45.23 66.70
N SER A 839 -20.04 -45.29 66.85
CA SER A 839 -20.67 -45.92 68.01
C SER A 839 -20.38 -47.41 68.10
N LEU A 840 -20.27 -48.10 66.95
CA LEU A 840 -19.84 -49.51 66.91
C LEU A 840 -18.37 -49.68 67.27
N MET A 841 -17.52 -48.79 66.83
CA MET A 841 -16.10 -48.78 67.21
C MET A 841 -15.90 -48.52 68.70
N GLU A 842 -16.61 -47.60 69.34
CA GLU A 842 -16.59 -47.39 70.77
C GLU A 842 -17.02 -48.66 71.53
N ARG A 843 -18.07 -49.33 71.02
CA ARG A 843 -18.51 -50.61 71.58
C ARG A 843 -17.45 -51.70 71.42
N ILE A 844 -16.76 -51.76 70.28
CA ILE A 844 -15.66 -52.69 70.02
C ILE A 844 -14.51 -52.40 71.05
N HIS A 845 -14.09 -51.18 71.16
CA HIS A 845 -13.05 -50.77 72.15
C HIS A 845 -13.43 -51.09 73.59
N ALA A 846 -14.72 -50.90 73.95
CA ALA A 846 -15.23 -51.29 75.28
C ALA A 846 -15.24 -52.83 75.47
N ILE A 847 -15.45 -53.60 74.42
CA ILE A 847 -15.33 -55.08 74.47
C ILE A 847 -13.87 -55.51 74.58
N GLU A 848 -12.99 -54.87 73.78
CA GLU A 848 -11.52 -55.16 73.84
C GLU A 848 -10.95 -54.84 75.19
N ALA A 849 -11.34 -53.69 75.80
CA ALA A 849 -10.98 -53.29 77.12
C ALA A 849 -11.43 -54.32 78.20
N LYS A 850 -12.63 -54.91 78.00
CA LYS A 850 -13.16 -55.98 78.84
C LYS A 850 -12.44 -57.35 78.65
N LEU A 851 -11.94 -57.59 77.44
CA LEU A 851 -11.21 -58.84 77.11
C LEU A 851 -9.80 -58.80 77.70
N ASN A 852 -9.18 -57.62 77.70
CA ASN A 852 -7.77 -57.46 78.22
C ASN A 852 -7.76 -57.31 79.76
N MET A 853 -8.90 -57.42 80.42
CA MET A 853 -9.03 -57.47 81.88
C MET A 853 -9.41 -58.84 82.44
N LYS A 854 -9.27 -59.89 81.60
CA LYS A 854 -9.37 -61.27 82.07
C LYS A 854 -8.04 -61.99 81.96
#